data_77201e9b63a8f851ff42f8823e01201f
#
_entry.id   77201e9b63a8f851ff42f8823e01201f
#
_cell.length_a   1.000
_cell.length_b   1.000
_cell.length_c   1.000
_cell.angle_alpha   90.00
_cell.angle_beta   90.00
_cell.angle_gamma   90.00
#
_symmetry.space_group_name_H-M   'P 1'
#
loop_
_entity.id
_entity.type
_entity.pdbx_description
1 polymer ?
#
loop_
_entity_poly.entity_id
_entity_poly.type
_entity_poly.pdbx_seq_one_letter_code
_entity_poly.pdbx_strand_id
1 'polypeptide(L)'
;MSSPSVIPVPPAVAAHARIDEARYKAMYERSIRDPEGFWAEQGRRLNWIRPYTQVKDVDYTGDVRIRWFHDGTLNACWNCVDRHLPARAGQTAILWEGDDPAEDRHVTYGEMHEAICRLANVLKARGVKKGDRVTIYMPMIPEAAYAMLACARIGAVHSVVFGGFSPESLIGRIQDCDSAVVITADEGLRGGRKVPLKANVDAALEHCPAVHSVIVVRRTGGKVGWAEGRDVWYHEATAAASRDCPVEEMSAEDPLFILYTSGSTGKPKGVLHTTGGYLVFASMTHEAVFDYRDGEIYWCTADVGWVTGHSYIVYGPLANGATTLMFEGVPNYPDASRFWQVVDKHKVNIFYTAPTAIRALMREGEAPVKKASRQSLRLLGSVGEPINPEAWLWYWNVVGEGRCPIVDTWWQTETGGILITPLPGATALKPGSATLPFFGVRPVIVDNEGNHLEGATEGNLCLADSWPGQMRTVYGDHKRFVETYFSTFKGMYFTGDGARRDEDGYYWITGRVDDVINVAGHRLGTAEIESALVAHPKVAEAAVVGYPHDIKGQGIYAYVTLVAGEATTEELRRELVQWVRKEIGPIATPDLIQWAPGLPKTRSGKIMRRILRKIAANEHGQLGDTSTLADPGVVDDLVGNRMNRA
;
A
#
# COMPACT_ATOMS: atom_id res chain seq x y z
N MET A 1 13.90 -28.84 2.05
CA MET A 1 13.58 -27.79 1.07
C MET A 1 14.80 -27.59 0.18
N SER A 2 14.66 -27.63 -1.15
CA SER A 2 15.74 -27.21 -2.05
C SER A 2 16.04 -25.74 -1.80
N SER A 3 17.33 -25.35 -1.78
CA SER A 3 17.71 -23.95 -1.66
C SER A 3 16.98 -23.14 -2.73
N PRO A 4 16.38 -22.00 -2.38
CA PRO A 4 15.69 -21.17 -3.36
C PRO A 4 16.64 -20.78 -4.48
N SER A 5 16.18 -20.85 -5.72
CA SER A 5 16.99 -20.45 -6.88
C SER A 5 17.37 -18.97 -6.75
N VAL A 6 18.66 -18.67 -6.84
CA VAL A 6 19.19 -17.30 -6.83
C VAL A 6 19.24 -16.79 -8.27
N ILE A 7 18.62 -15.64 -8.51
CA ILE A 7 18.67 -14.96 -9.80
C ILE A 7 19.69 -13.81 -9.68
N PRO A 8 20.84 -13.90 -10.33
CA PRO A 8 21.87 -12.86 -10.22
C PRO A 8 21.42 -11.56 -10.88
N VAL A 9 22.02 -10.45 -10.46
CA VAL A 9 21.83 -9.16 -11.13
C VAL A 9 22.35 -9.26 -12.57
N PRO A 10 21.53 -8.98 -13.59
CA PRO A 10 22.02 -9.00 -14.96
C PRO A 10 23.11 -7.93 -15.15
N PRO A 11 24.26 -8.27 -15.80
CA PRO A 11 25.36 -7.31 -15.98
C PRO A 11 24.94 -6.01 -16.67
N ALA A 12 24.03 -6.08 -17.63
CA ALA A 12 23.49 -4.89 -18.29
C ALA A 12 22.67 -3.98 -17.36
N VAL A 13 21.97 -4.57 -16.39
CA VAL A 13 21.26 -3.79 -15.36
C VAL A 13 22.24 -3.15 -14.39
N ALA A 14 23.21 -3.92 -13.88
CA ALA A 14 24.21 -3.41 -12.94
C ALA A 14 25.02 -2.24 -13.53
N ALA A 15 25.40 -2.33 -14.81
CA ALA A 15 26.20 -1.31 -15.50
C ALA A 15 25.50 0.04 -15.67
N HIS A 16 24.16 0.06 -15.66
CA HIS A 16 23.36 1.26 -15.88
C HIS A 16 22.53 1.69 -14.68
N ALA A 17 22.50 0.90 -13.61
CA ALA A 17 21.76 1.21 -12.40
C ALA A 17 22.39 2.38 -11.63
N ARG A 18 21.54 3.16 -10.97
CA ARG A 18 21.99 4.24 -10.06
C ARG A 18 22.82 3.70 -8.91
N ILE A 19 22.50 2.50 -8.43
CA ILE A 19 23.09 1.86 -7.26
C ILE A 19 23.44 0.42 -7.62
N ASP A 20 24.74 0.14 -7.68
CA ASP A 20 25.29 -1.20 -7.75
C ASP A 20 25.52 -1.79 -6.35
N GLU A 21 25.99 -3.03 -6.28
CA GLU A 21 26.24 -3.73 -5.01
C GLU A 21 27.25 -3.01 -4.11
N ALA A 22 28.34 -2.52 -4.68
CA ALA A 22 29.38 -1.83 -3.92
C ALA A 22 28.85 -0.51 -3.33
N ARG A 23 28.10 0.24 -4.12
CA ARG A 23 27.46 1.49 -3.69
C ARG A 23 26.37 1.24 -2.64
N TYR A 24 25.56 0.18 -2.81
CA TYR A 24 24.58 -0.22 -1.79
C TYR A 24 25.27 -0.48 -0.44
N LYS A 25 26.30 -1.31 -0.42
CA LYS A 25 27.04 -1.64 0.81
C LYS A 25 27.60 -0.39 1.48
N ALA A 26 28.26 0.47 0.73
CA ALA A 26 28.85 1.71 1.26
C ALA A 26 27.79 2.69 1.80
N MET A 27 26.69 2.88 1.07
CA MET A 27 25.60 3.77 1.49
C MET A 27 24.84 3.20 2.70
N TYR A 28 24.56 1.90 2.71
CA TYR A 28 23.88 1.25 3.83
C TYR A 28 24.72 1.34 5.10
N GLU A 29 25.99 0.96 5.02
CA GLU A 29 26.92 1.06 6.16
C GLU A 29 27.00 2.50 6.71
N ARG A 30 27.14 3.49 5.83
CA ARG A 30 27.17 4.90 6.24
C ARG A 30 25.85 5.33 6.88
N SER A 31 24.71 4.89 6.33
CA SER A 31 23.39 5.24 6.86
C SER A 31 23.15 4.70 8.28
N ILE A 32 23.83 3.61 8.64
CA ILE A 32 23.74 3.00 9.98
C ILE A 32 24.76 3.61 10.95
N ARG A 33 25.99 3.88 10.50
CA ARG A 33 27.04 4.43 11.36
C ARG A 33 26.88 5.93 11.63
N ASP A 34 26.43 6.68 10.63
CA ASP A 34 26.24 8.12 10.68
C ASP A 34 24.87 8.51 10.11
N PRO A 35 23.77 8.15 10.79
CA PRO A 35 22.43 8.43 10.29
C PRO A 35 22.16 9.93 10.14
N GLU A 36 22.65 10.77 11.05
CA GLU A 36 22.46 12.22 10.96
C GLU A 36 23.16 12.82 9.75
N GLY A 37 24.43 12.49 9.51
CA GLY A 37 25.17 12.95 8.34
C GLY A 37 24.59 12.41 7.03
N PHE A 38 24.20 11.13 7.01
CA PHE A 38 23.57 10.52 5.84
C PHE A 38 22.26 11.23 5.47
N TRP A 39 21.36 11.38 6.43
CA TRP A 39 20.06 12.01 6.17
C TRP A 39 20.15 13.53 5.99
N ALA A 40 21.14 14.19 6.60
CA ALA A 40 21.44 15.60 6.31
C ALA A 40 21.79 15.82 4.82
N GLU A 41 22.51 14.87 4.22
CA GLU A 41 22.80 14.90 2.79
C GLU A 41 21.55 14.60 1.95
N GLN A 42 20.83 13.53 2.29
CA GLN A 42 19.64 13.12 1.54
C GLN A 42 18.50 14.13 1.62
N GLY A 43 18.34 14.85 2.72
CA GLY A 43 17.33 15.90 2.87
C GLY A 43 17.50 17.05 1.87
N ARG A 44 18.70 17.24 1.32
CA ARG A 44 18.99 18.27 0.29
C ARG A 44 18.36 17.96 -1.08
N ARG A 45 17.79 16.77 -1.22
CA ARG A 45 17.02 16.41 -2.44
C ARG A 45 15.74 17.23 -2.61
N LEU A 46 15.25 17.84 -1.53
CA LEU A 46 14.10 18.74 -1.52
C LEU A 46 14.54 20.21 -1.46
N ASN A 47 13.65 21.08 -1.89
CA ASN A 47 13.80 22.53 -1.71
C ASN A 47 13.17 22.95 -0.38
N TRP A 48 13.97 23.58 0.46
CA TRP A 48 13.58 24.09 1.77
C TRP A 48 13.39 25.61 1.71
N ILE A 49 12.33 26.12 2.34
CA ILE A 49 12.13 27.56 2.53
C ILE A 49 13.13 28.06 3.56
N ARG A 50 13.19 27.40 4.72
CA ARG A 50 14.25 27.56 5.70
C ARG A 50 15.00 26.24 5.84
N PRO A 51 16.30 26.18 5.54
CA PRO A 51 17.09 24.96 5.68
C PRO A 51 17.07 24.45 7.12
N TYR A 52 17.05 23.13 7.29
CA TYR A 52 17.19 22.47 8.59
C TYR A 52 18.65 22.49 9.07
N THR A 53 18.82 22.49 10.38
CA THR A 53 20.11 22.25 11.07
C THR A 53 20.02 21.05 12.00
N GLN A 54 18.81 20.71 12.44
CA GLN A 54 18.51 19.57 13.32
C GLN A 54 17.91 18.45 12.50
N VAL A 55 18.68 17.38 12.29
CA VAL A 55 18.29 16.29 11.38
C VAL A 55 17.41 15.26 12.06
N LYS A 56 17.81 14.78 13.24
CA LYS A 56 17.16 13.68 13.94
C LYS A 56 17.02 13.98 15.43
N ASP A 57 15.83 13.85 15.97
CA ASP A 57 15.53 13.86 17.40
C ASP A 57 14.52 12.75 17.68
N VAL A 58 15.04 11.60 18.11
CA VAL A 58 14.28 10.37 18.28
C VAL A 58 14.59 9.75 19.63
N ASP A 59 13.54 9.39 20.36
CA ASP A 59 13.60 8.60 21.59
C ASP A 59 12.46 7.58 21.58
N TYR A 60 12.80 6.30 21.54
CA TYR A 60 11.83 5.20 21.57
C TYR A 60 11.46 4.78 23.00
N THR A 61 11.94 5.49 24.01
CA THR A 61 11.63 5.22 25.42
C THR A 61 10.58 6.17 25.97
N GLY A 62 9.90 5.78 27.05
CA GLY A 62 8.89 6.62 27.68
C GLY A 62 7.73 6.96 26.75
N ASP A 63 7.52 8.25 26.51
CA ASP A 63 6.40 8.79 25.71
C ASP A 63 6.69 8.80 24.20
N VAL A 64 7.73 8.16 23.76
CA VAL A 64 8.17 8.01 22.37
C VAL A 64 8.11 9.30 21.55
N ARG A 65 9.28 9.83 21.19
CA ARG A 65 9.38 11.04 20.37
C ARG A 65 10.11 10.75 19.06
N ILE A 66 9.52 11.15 17.95
CA ILE A 66 10.07 10.98 16.61
C ILE A 66 9.98 12.30 15.87
N ARG A 67 11.12 12.93 15.57
CA ARG A 67 11.21 14.18 14.80
C ARG A 67 12.39 14.13 13.83
N TRP A 68 12.16 14.60 12.62
CA TRP A 68 13.15 14.67 11.57
C TRP A 68 13.13 16.02 10.88
N PHE A 69 14.32 16.61 10.67
CA PHE A 69 14.47 17.93 10.02
C PHE A 69 13.63 19.03 10.68
N HIS A 70 13.42 18.95 11.99
CA HIS A 70 12.33 19.60 12.70
C HIS A 70 12.44 21.13 12.82
N ASP A 71 13.61 21.73 12.57
CA ASP A 71 13.80 23.17 12.49
C ASP A 71 13.76 23.71 11.05
N GLY A 72 13.62 22.84 10.05
CA GLY A 72 13.45 23.21 8.66
C GLY A 72 11.99 23.50 8.28
N THR A 73 11.81 24.33 7.26
CA THR A 73 10.48 24.59 6.69
C THR A 73 10.46 24.38 5.17
N LEU A 74 9.34 23.88 4.67
CA LEU A 74 9.13 23.59 3.25
C LEU A 74 7.64 23.54 2.93
N ASN A 75 7.33 23.25 1.67
CA ASN A 75 5.97 22.87 1.26
C ASN A 75 6.03 21.64 0.34
N ALA A 76 5.21 20.62 0.63
CA ALA A 76 5.20 19.38 -0.13
C ALA A 76 4.66 19.57 -1.55
N CYS A 77 3.61 20.37 -1.73
CA CYS A 77 3.08 20.68 -3.06
C CYS A 77 4.12 21.40 -3.93
N TRP A 78 4.83 22.38 -3.37
CA TRP A 78 5.88 23.10 -4.10
C TRP A 78 6.96 22.13 -4.60
N ASN A 79 7.38 21.20 -3.76
CA ASN A 79 8.38 20.18 -4.12
C ASN A 79 7.89 19.17 -5.15
N CYS A 80 6.59 18.90 -5.21
CA CYS A 80 5.99 17.98 -6.20
C CYS A 80 5.61 18.66 -7.51
N VAL A 81 5.42 19.97 -7.53
CA VAL A 81 4.83 20.69 -8.67
C VAL A 81 5.66 21.89 -9.08
N ASP A 82 5.68 22.94 -8.27
CA ASP A 82 6.22 24.26 -8.64
C ASP A 82 7.69 24.21 -9.04
N ARG A 83 8.53 23.49 -8.30
CA ARG A 83 9.96 23.40 -8.58
C ARG A 83 10.29 22.81 -9.96
N HIS A 84 9.35 22.04 -10.53
CA HIS A 84 9.52 21.41 -11.85
C HIS A 84 9.09 22.32 -13.00
N LEU A 85 8.33 23.38 -12.75
CA LEU A 85 7.76 24.23 -13.80
C LEU A 85 8.80 24.89 -14.72
N PRO A 86 9.95 25.40 -14.21
CA PRO A 86 10.94 26.03 -15.10
C PRO A 86 11.45 25.12 -16.20
N ALA A 87 11.61 23.83 -15.91
CA ALA A 87 12.18 22.87 -16.87
C ALA A 87 11.15 21.91 -17.47
N ARG A 88 10.02 21.67 -16.80
CA ARG A 88 9.10 20.57 -17.09
C ARG A 88 7.63 20.97 -17.21
N ALA A 89 7.30 22.26 -17.35
CA ALA A 89 5.90 22.69 -17.42
C ALA A 89 5.08 21.95 -18.47
N GLY A 90 5.67 21.65 -19.63
CA GLY A 90 5.04 20.91 -20.73
C GLY A 90 5.17 19.38 -20.63
N GLN A 91 5.89 18.84 -19.64
CA GLN A 91 6.01 17.40 -19.44
C GLN A 91 4.73 16.84 -18.78
N THR A 92 4.29 15.67 -19.22
CA THR A 92 3.20 14.94 -18.55
C THR A 92 3.61 14.59 -17.11
N ALA A 93 2.84 15.09 -16.15
CA ALA A 93 2.97 14.73 -14.74
C ALA A 93 2.10 13.53 -14.41
N ILE A 94 0.82 13.58 -14.80
CA ILE A 94 -0.14 12.51 -14.61
C ILE A 94 -0.61 12.01 -15.97
N LEU A 95 -0.42 10.73 -16.20
CA LEU A 95 -0.99 10.00 -17.31
C LEU A 95 -2.17 9.18 -16.74
N TRP A 96 -3.38 9.64 -17.02
CA TRP A 96 -4.57 8.97 -16.51
C TRP A 96 -5.16 8.02 -17.56
N GLU A 97 -5.47 6.82 -17.12
CA GLU A 97 -6.19 5.81 -17.90
C GLU A 97 -7.51 5.49 -17.22
N GLY A 98 -8.61 5.67 -17.94
CA GLY A 98 -9.97 5.45 -17.42
C GLY A 98 -10.33 3.99 -17.26
N ASP A 99 -11.46 3.73 -16.61
CA ASP A 99 -12.08 2.41 -16.55
C ASP A 99 -12.45 1.93 -17.97
N ASP A 100 -13.00 2.82 -18.79
CA ASP A 100 -13.15 2.57 -20.22
C ASP A 100 -11.79 2.70 -20.94
N PRO A 101 -11.35 1.67 -21.70
CA PRO A 101 -10.09 1.72 -22.46
C PRO A 101 -10.00 2.86 -23.48
N ALA A 102 -11.12 3.45 -23.88
CA ALA A 102 -11.16 4.59 -24.79
C ALA A 102 -10.88 5.94 -24.10
N GLU A 103 -10.87 5.97 -22.76
CA GLU A 103 -10.66 7.20 -22.00
C GLU A 103 -9.23 7.27 -21.45
N ASP A 104 -8.50 8.33 -21.82
CA ASP A 104 -7.23 8.69 -21.19
C ASP A 104 -7.04 10.21 -21.17
N ARG A 105 -6.15 10.67 -20.30
CA ARG A 105 -5.75 12.09 -20.22
C ARG A 105 -4.27 12.20 -19.91
N HIS A 106 -3.62 13.14 -20.60
CA HIS A 106 -2.26 13.57 -20.29
C HIS A 106 -2.33 14.93 -19.61
N VAL A 107 -1.95 15.00 -18.36
CA VAL A 107 -1.93 16.25 -17.57
C VAL A 107 -0.49 16.67 -17.38
N THR A 108 -0.15 17.84 -17.91
CA THR A 108 1.21 18.39 -17.77
C THR A 108 1.43 18.98 -16.38
N TYR A 109 2.70 19.17 -15.99
CA TYR A 109 3.03 19.86 -14.74
C TYR A 109 2.42 21.26 -14.67
N GLY A 110 2.39 21.99 -15.78
CA GLY A 110 1.75 23.31 -15.85
C GLY A 110 0.24 23.26 -15.64
N GLU A 111 -0.45 22.35 -16.31
CA GLU A 111 -1.90 22.14 -16.15
C GLU A 111 -2.25 21.67 -14.74
N MET A 112 -1.45 20.75 -14.18
CA MET A 112 -1.62 20.27 -12.82
C MET A 112 -1.45 21.40 -11.80
N HIS A 113 -0.43 22.25 -11.97
CA HIS A 113 -0.21 23.43 -11.13
C HIS A 113 -1.44 24.36 -11.12
N GLU A 114 -1.95 24.69 -12.29
CA GLU A 114 -3.13 25.55 -12.40
C GLU A 114 -4.35 24.93 -11.72
N ALA A 115 -4.62 23.65 -11.97
CA ALA A 115 -5.75 22.94 -11.35
C ALA A 115 -5.64 22.90 -9.81
N ILE A 116 -4.44 22.64 -9.29
CA ILE A 116 -4.17 22.62 -7.85
C ILE A 116 -4.36 24.01 -7.23
N CYS A 117 -3.83 25.07 -7.85
CA CYS A 117 -4.00 26.43 -7.33
C CYS A 117 -5.47 26.85 -7.27
N ARG A 118 -6.24 26.54 -8.31
CA ARG A 118 -7.67 26.83 -8.35
C ARG A 118 -8.43 26.08 -7.24
N LEU A 119 -8.18 24.79 -7.07
CA LEU A 119 -8.81 24.01 -6.01
C LEU A 119 -8.37 24.48 -4.62
N ALA A 120 -7.11 24.82 -4.43
CA ALA A 120 -6.60 25.38 -3.18
C ALA A 120 -7.32 26.68 -2.80
N ASN A 121 -7.57 27.56 -3.77
CA ASN A 121 -8.33 28.78 -3.59
C ASN A 121 -9.81 28.51 -3.27
N VAL A 122 -10.40 27.46 -3.87
CA VAL A 122 -11.76 27.02 -3.51
C VAL A 122 -11.81 26.55 -2.05
N LEU A 123 -10.83 25.76 -1.61
CA LEU A 123 -10.74 25.33 -0.21
C LEU A 123 -10.63 26.52 0.75
N LYS A 124 -9.78 27.51 0.44
CA LYS A 124 -9.69 28.75 1.23
C LYS A 124 -11.03 29.51 1.28
N ALA A 125 -11.71 29.65 0.15
CA ALA A 125 -13.01 30.30 0.06
C ALA A 125 -14.10 29.55 0.87
N ARG A 126 -13.91 28.24 1.06
CA ARG A 126 -14.76 27.41 1.92
C ARG A 126 -14.31 27.36 3.38
N GLY A 127 -13.38 28.23 3.77
CA GLY A 127 -12.95 28.41 5.15
C GLY A 127 -11.85 27.47 5.62
N VAL A 128 -11.24 26.67 4.74
CA VAL A 128 -10.13 25.79 5.10
C VAL A 128 -8.87 26.60 5.38
N LYS A 129 -8.25 26.34 6.53
CA LYS A 129 -7.02 26.98 7.01
C LYS A 129 -5.94 25.94 7.27
N LYS A 130 -4.70 26.40 7.47
CA LYS A 130 -3.59 25.57 7.91
C LYS A 130 -3.97 24.75 9.14
N GLY A 131 -3.73 23.44 9.10
CA GLY A 131 -4.05 22.50 10.17
C GLY A 131 -5.47 21.94 10.13
N ASP A 132 -6.38 22.49 9.34
CA ASP A 132 -7.72 21.92 9.14
C ASP A 132 -7.64 20.59 8.38
N ARG A 133 -8.56 19.68 8.66
CA ARG A 133 -8.65 18.38 7.99
C ARG A 133 -9.69 18.43 6.88
N VAL A 134 -9.32 17.83 5.76
CA VAL A 134 -10.18 17.68 4.57
C VAL A 134 -10.30 16.21 4.24
N THR A 135 -11.51 15.69 4.18
CA THR A 135 -11.76 14.31 3.74
C THR A 135 -11.85 14.27 2.22
N ILE A 136 -11.12 13.33 1.62
CA ILE A 136 -11.12 13.07 0.18
C ILE A 136 -11.67 11.67 -0.06
N TYR A 137 -12.80 11.59 -0.74
CA TYR A 137 -13.50 10.35 -1.07
C TYR A 137 -13.79 10.33 -2.58
N MET A 138 -12.80 9.88 -3.34
CA MET A 138 -12.70 10.08 -4.78
C MET A 138 -12.42 8.78 -5.54
N PRO A 139 -12.84 8.67 -6.80
CA PRO A 139 -12.31 7.64 -7.69
C PRO A 139 -10.87 7.99 -8.10
N MET A 140 -10.19 7.04 -8.77
CA MET A 140 -8.83 7.22 -9.29
C MET A 140 -8.82 8.09 -10.55
N ILE A 141 -9.04 9.37 -10.36
CA ILE A 141 -8.98 10.43 -11.39
C ILE A 141 -7.96 11.49 -10.99
N PRO A 142 -7.44 12.29 -11.93
CA PRO A 142 -6.41 13.30 -11.61
C PRO A 142 -6.83 14.27 -10.51
N GLU A 143 -8.12 14.60 -10.42
CA GLU A 143 -8.68 15.47 -9.39
C GLU A 143 -8.46 14.96 -7.97
N ALA A 144 -8.30 13.64 -7.77
CA ALA A 144 -7.92 13.08 -6.46
C ALA A 144 -6.49 13.49 -6.06
N ALA A 145 -5.55 13.44 -6.98
CA ALA A 145 -4.19 13.93 -6.75
C ALA A 145 -4.17 15.46 -6.55
N TYR A 146 -4.95 16.19 -7.33
CA TYR A 146 -5.09 17.64 -7.13
C TYR A 146 -5.62 17.98 -5.73
N ALA A 147 -6.57 17.24 -5.23
CA ALA A 147 -7.14 17.43 -3.91
C ALA A 147 -6.09 17.23 -2.80
N MET A 148 -5.28 16.16 -2.88
CA MET A 148 -4.19 15.91 -1.93
C MET A 148 -3.16 17.05 -1.96
N LEU A 149 -2.73 17.46 -3.14
CA LEU A 149 -1.71 18.50 -3.31
C LEU A 149 -2.25 19.91 -3.01
N ALA A 150 -3.52 20.18 -3.26
CA ALA A 150 -4.16 21.44 -2.87
C ALA A 150 -4.22 21.59 -1.34
N CYS A 151 -4.54 20.52 -0.62
CA CYS A 151 -4.46 20.51 0.84
C CYS A 151 -3.02 20.78 1.31
N ALA A 152 -2.03 20.07 0.76
CA ALA A 152 -0.63 20.29 1.09
C ALA A 152 -0.17 21.73 0.80
N ARG A 153 -0.68 22.32 -0.30
CA ARG A 153 -0.35 23.68 -0.71
C ARG A 153 -0.71 24.73 0.33
N ILE A 154 -1.89 24.60 0.94
CA ILE A 154 -2.42 25.56 1.93
C ILE A 154 -2.19 25.13 3.38
N GLY A 155 -1.46 24.03 3.60
CA GLY A 155 -1.18 23.51 4.93
C GLY A 155 -2.34 22.78 5.60
N ALA A 156 -3.39 22.42 4.85
CA ALA A 156 -4.45 21.55 5.33
C ALA A 156 -3.98 20.09 5.38
N VAL A 157 -4.56 19.31 6.28
CA VAL A 157 -4.26 17.89 6.47
C VAL A 157 -5.29 17.06 5.73
N HIS A 158 -4.90 16.31 4.71
CA HIS A 158 -5.86 15.47 4.03
C HIS A 158 -6.03 14.10 4.69
N SER A 159 -7.27 13.62 4.66
CA SER A 159 -7.67 12.27 5.05
C SER A 159 -8.36 11.62 3.87
N VAL A 160 -7.61 10.81 3.11
CA VAL A 160 -8.16 10.11 1.95
C VAL A 160 -8.83 8.84 2.41
N VAL A 161 -10.08 8.67 1.99
CA VAL A 161 -10.88 7.47 2.24
C VAL A 161 -11.08 6.76 0.90
N PHE A 162 -10.81 5.45 0.87
CA PHE A 162 -10.96 4.66 -0.33
C PHE A 162 -12.38 4.77 -0.89
N GLY A 163 -12.52 5.15 -2.17
CA GLY A 163 -13.82 5.41 -2.84
C GLY A 163 -14.76 4.22 -2.91
N GLY A 164 -14.28 3.06 -2.55
CA GLY A 164 -15.10 1.85 -2.43
C GLY A 164 -15.65 1.57 -1.02
N PHE A 165 -15.31 2.37 0.01
CA PHE A 165 -15.81 2.15 1.36
C PHE A 165 -17.27 2.58 1.51
N SER A 166 -17.95 1.99 2.49
CA SER A 166 -19.34 2.26 2.82
C SER A 166 -19.52 3.62 3.53
N PRO A 167 -20.76 4.15 3.62
CA PRO A 167 -21.05 5.34 4.42
C PRO A 167 -20.59 5.22 5.88
N GLU A 168 -20.74 4.05 6.51
CA GLU A 168 -20.32 3.80 7.89
C GLU A 168 -18.81 4.02 8.07
N SER A 169 -18.01 3.57 7.10
CA SER A 169 -16.56 3.80 7.10
C SER A 169 -16.21 5.29 6.97
N LEU A 170 -16.98 6.06 6.21
CA LEU A 170 -16.83 7.51 6.11
C LEU A 170 -17.15 8.21 7.43
N ILE A 171 -18.27 7.88 8.06
CA ILE A 171 -18.71 8.49 9.32
C ILE A 171 -17.60 8.44 10.36
N GLY A 172 -17.06 7.24 10.61
CA GLY A 172 -16.04 7.05 11.63
C GLY A 172 -14.78 7.87 11.37
N ARG A 173 -14.36 7.98 10.11
CA ARG A 173 -13.16 8.73 9.72
C ARG A 173 -13.35 10.23 9.77
N ILE A 174 -14.50 10.73 9.30
CA ILE A 174 -14.84 12.16 9.35
C ILE A 174 -14.92 12.64 10.80
N GLN A 175 -15.58 11.88 11.66
CA GLN A 175 -15.74 12.20 13.08
C GLN A 175 -14.40 12.15 13.83
N ASP A 176 -13.59 11.11 13.59
CA ASP A 176 -12.31 10.95 14.31
C ASP A 176 -11.31 12.07 14.01
N CYS A 177 -11.24 12.56 12.77
CA CYS A 177 -10.37 13.68 12.44
C CYS A 177 -11.05 15.05 12.44
N ASP A 178 -12.31 15.12 12.81
CA ASP A 178 -13.08 16.39 12.86
C ASP A 178 -13.00 17.17 11.54
N SER A 179 -13.23 16.48 10.45
CA SER A 179 -13.19 17.06 9.10
C SER A 179 -14.46 17.87 8.82
N ALA A 180 -14.29 19.10 8.35
CA ALA A 180 -15.40 19.99 8.05
C ALA A 180 -15.69 20.14 6.55
N VAL A 181 -14.82 19.63 5.69
CA VAL A 181 -14.94 19.69 4.23
C VAL A 181 -14.70 18.32 3.63
N VAL A 182 -15.52 17.94 2.65
CA VAL A 182 -15.39 16.70 1.89
C VAL A 182 -15.22 17.02 0.41
N ILE A 183 -14.27 16.37 -0.25
CA ILE A 183 -14.11 16.39 -1.71
C ILE A 183 -14.50 15.01 -2.23
N THR A 184 -15.45 14.95 -3.15
CA THR A 184 -15.94 13.70 -3.74
C THR A 184 -16.26 13.86 -5.22
N ALA A 185 -16.82 12.84 -5.84
CA ALA A 185 -17.37 12.88 -7.19
C ALA A 185 -18.84 12.48 -7.17
N ASP A 186 -19.56 12.79 -8.25
CA ASP A 186 -20.94 12.34 -8.44
C ASP A 186 -21.03 10.82 -8.32
N GLU A 187 -20.32 10.12 -9.16
CA GLU A 187 -20.16 8.67 -9.16
C GLU A 187 -18.70 8.32 -9.54
N GLY A 188 -18.27 7.11 -9.22
CA GLY A 188 -17.05 6.50 -9.76
C GLY A 188 -17.38 5.42 -10.78
N LEU A 189 -16.38 5.03 -11.57
CA LEU A 189 -16.44 3.87 -12.46
C LEU A 189 -15.42 2.84 -12.02
N ARG A 190 -15.83 1.57 -11.95
CA ARG A 190 -14.95 0.48 -11.57
C ARG A 190 -15.41 -0.84 -12.19
N GLY A 191 -14.66 -1.36 -13.16
CA GLY A 191 -15.00 -2.59 -13.86
C GLY A 191 -16.34 -2.51 -14.59
N GLY A 192 -16.64 -1.39 -15.24
CA GLY A 192 -17.90 -1.11 -15.94
C GLY A 192 -19.09 -0.81 -15.03
N ARG A 193 -18.88 -0.75 -13.70
CA ARG A 193 -19.94 -0.48 -12.72
C ARG A 193 -19.82 0.92 -12.14
N LYS A 194 -20.95 1.55 -11.87
CA LYS A 194 -21.00 2.84 -11.18
C LYS A 194 -20.92 2.65 -9.67
N VAL A 195 -20.11 3.49 -9.02
CA VAL A 195 -20.00 3.59 -7.55
C VAL A 195 -20.67 4.89 -7.12
N PRO A 196 -21.72 4.85 -6.26
CA PRO A 196 -22.50 6.03 -5.90
C PRO A 196 -21.81 6.89 -4.83
N LEU A 197 -20.70 7.56 -5.18
CA LEU A 197 -19.86 8.27 -4.22
C LEU A 197 -20.58 9.40 -3.50
N LYS A 198 -21.25 10.29 -4.25
CA LYS A 198 -21.99 11.40 -3.65
C LYS A 198 -23.14 10.93 -2.75
N ALA A 199 -23.86 9.87 -3.17
CA ALA A 199 -24.94 9.28 -2.36
C ALA A 199 -24.39 8.68 -1.05
N ASN A 200 -23.22 8.03 -1.09
CA ASN A 200 -22.54 7.53 0.10
C ASN A 200 -22.10 8.66 1.03
N VAL A 201 -21.60 9.76 0.47
CA VAL A 201 -21.27 10.97 1.25
C VAL A 201 -22.52 11.54 1.91
N ASP A 202 -23.61 11.71 1.17
CA ASP A 202 -24.87 12.26 1.71
C ASP A 202 -25.39 11.41 2.87
N ALA A 203 -25.38 10.09 2.74
CA ALA A 203 -25.78 9.17 3.80
C ALA A 203 -24.85 9.30 5.05
N ALA A 204 -23.55 9.42 4.85
CA ALA A 204 -22.60 9.60 5.94
C ALA A 204 -22.82 10.96 6.67
N LEU A 205 -23.11 12.01 5.92
CA LEU A 205 -23.26 13.36 6.48
C LEU A 205 -24.52 13.57 7.32
N GLU A 206 -25.50 12.67 7.25
CA GLU A 206 -26.61 12.63 8.22
C GLU A 206 -26.10 12.48 9.67
N HIS A 207 -24.92 11.87 9.83
CA HIS A 207 -24.24 11.64 11.12
C HIS A 207 -23.04 12.55 11.36
N CYS A 208 -22.73 13.46 10.44
CA CYS A 208 -21.56 14.35 10.50
C CYS A 208 -21.96 15.81 10.30
N PRO A 209 -22.70 16.41 11.25
CA PRO A 209 -23.26 17.76 11.10
C PRO A 209 -22.21 18.87 11.06
N ALA A 210 -20.97 18.60 11.45
CA ALA A 210 -19.87 19.56 11.38
C ALA A 210 -19.38 19.81 9.94
N VAL A 211 -19.69 18.93 9.00
CA VAL A 211 -19.32 19.12 7.59
C VAL A 211 -20.24 20.16 6.96
N HIS A 212 -19.65 21.30 6.63
CA HIS A 212 -20.37 22.44 6.07
C HIS A 212 -20.16 22.62 4.56
N SER A 213 -19.22 21.89 3.94
CA SER A 213 -18.93 22.02 2.51
C SER A 213 -18.58 20.68 1.88
N VAL A 214 -19.20 20.42 0.71
CA VAL A 214 -18.90 19.26 -0.14
C VAL A 214 -18.59 19.75 -1.56
N ILE A 215 -17.39 19.45 -2.03
CA ILE A 215 -16.94 19.80 -3.39
C ILE A 215 -17.10 18.52 -4.25
N VAL A 216 -17.90 18.61 -5.31
CA VAL A 216 -18.31 17.45 -6.11
C VAL A 216 -17.74 17.54 -7.52
N VAL A 217 -16.90 16.58 -7.88
CA VAL A 217 -16.39 16.41 -9.26
C VAL A 217 -17.44 15.68 -10.09
N ARG A 218 -17.70 16.19 -11.29
CA ARG A 218 -18.58 15.50 -12.25
C ARG A 218 -17.76 14.51 -13.06
N ARG A 219 -17.86 13.22 -12.70
CA ARG A 219 -17.18 12.13 -13.41
C ARG A 219 -18.08 11.44 -14.44
N THR A 220 -19.30 11.10 -14.07
CA THR A 220 -20.23 10.35 -14.92
C THR A 220 -21.39 11.20 -15.44
N GLY A 221 -21.67 12.33 -14.83
CA GLY A 221 -22.84 13.16 -15.11
C GLY A 221 -24.14 12.59 -14.54
N GLY A 222 -24.05 11.60 -13.64
CA GLY A 222 -25.20 11.02 -12.95
C GLY A 222 -25.97 12.02 -12.10
N LYS A 223 -27.25 11.77 -11.89
CA LYS A 223 -28.06 12.58 -10.97
C LYS A 223 -27.67 12.28 -9.53
N VAL A 224 -27.46 13.33 -8.76
CA VAL A 224 -27.08 13.23 -7.34
C VAL A 224 -27.98 14.12 -6.47
N GLY A 225 -28.14 13.76 -5.21
CA GLY A 225 -28.73 14.62 -4.21
C GLY A 225 -27.92 15.91 -4.07
N TRP A 226 -28.57 17.00 -3.70
CA TRP A 226 -27.93 18.31 -3.59
C TRP A 226 -28.44 19.08 -2.37
N ALA A 227 -27.51 19.58 -1.55
CA ALA A 227 -27.81 20.43 -0.42
C ALA A 227 -27.29 21.83 -0.69
N GLU A 228 -28.22 22.77 -0.93
CA GLU A 228 -27.87 24.16 -1.17
C GLU A 228 -27.05 24.78 -0.04
N GLY A 229 -26.04 25.58 -0.39
CA GLY A 229 -25.12 26.20 0.55
C GLY A 229 -23.98 25.30 1.02
N ARG A 230 -24.19 23.98 1.10
CA ARG A 230 -23.18 22.98 1.43
C ARG A 230 -22.43 22.48 0.19
N ASP A 231 -23.16 22.08 -0.84
CA ASP A 231 -22.62 21.41 -2.01
C ASP A 231 -22.25 22.42 -3.10
N VAL A 232 -21.10 22.20 -3.75
CA VAL A 232 -20.66 22.96 -4.91
C VAL A 232 -20.06 22.03 -5.96
N TRP A 233 -20.31 22.36 -7.23
CA TRP A 233 -19.64 21.68 -8.33
C TRP A 233 -18.18 22.11 -8.42
N TYR A 234 -17.29 21.13 -8.46
CA TYR A 234 -15.85 21.35 -8.61
C TYR A 234 -15.53 22.23 -9.83
N HIS A 235 -16.08 21.90 -11.00
CA HIS A 235 -15.78 22.60 -12.26
C HIS A 235 -16.28 24.07 -12.25
N GLU A 236 -17.37 24.35 -11.58
CA GLU A 236 -17.88 25.74 -11.45
C GLU A 236 -17.04 26.53 -10.45
N ALA A 237 -16.78 25.98 -9.29
CA ALA A 237 -16.02 26.64 -8.24
C ALA A 237 -14.55 26.90 -8.68
N THR A 238 -13.91 25.92 -9.33
CA THR A 238 -12.53 26.08 -9.82
C THR A 238 -12.42 27.03 -10.99
N ALA A 239 -13.41 27.07 -11.91
CA ALA A 239 -13.42 28.01 -13.03
C ALA A 239 -13.47 29.48 -12.56
N ALA A 240 -14.16 29.74 -11.45
CA ALA A 240 -14.25 31.08 -10.84
C ALA A 240 -13.04 31.44 -9.97
N ALA A 241 -12.21 30.46 -9.58
CA ALA A 241 -11.08 30.67 -8.68
C ALA A 241 -9.82 31.14 -9.42
N SER A 242 -8.97 31.89 -8.73
CA SER A 242 -7.65 32.29 -9.26
C SER A 242 -6.77 31.07 -9.52
N ARG A 243 -5.99 31.13 -10.58
CA ARG A 243 -4.92 30.16 -10.90
C ARG A 243 -3.62 30.43 -10.15
N ASP A 244 -3.58 31.46 -9.33
CA ASP A 244 -2.45 31.80 -8.47
C ASP A 244 -2.81 31.57 -7.02
N CYS A 245 -2.02 30.74 -6.35
CA CYS A 245 -2.16 30.45 -4.92
C CYS A 245 -0.77 30.19 -4.33
N PRO A 246 -0.18 31.15 -3.62
CA PRO A 246 1.10 30.96 -2.96
C PRO A 246 1.06 29.78 -1.97
N VAL A 247 2.21 29.09 -1.85
CA VAL A 247 2.33 27.98 -0.91
C VAL A 247 2.40 28.47 0.53
N GLU A 248 1.80 27.70 1.43
CA GLU A 248 1.96 27.90 2.88
C GLU A 248 3.33 27.37 3.32
N GLU A 249 4.04 28.14 4.15
CA GLU A 249 5.27 27.69 4.80
C GLU A 249 4.95 26.69 5.90
N MET A 250 5.44 25.44 5.77
CA MET A 250 5.19 24.36 6.71
C MET A 250 6.46 23.99 7.45
N SER A 251 6.36 23.76 8.77
CA SER A 251 7.41 23.04 9.47
C SER A 251 7.55 21.61 8.90
N ALA A 252 8.75 21.07 8.90
CA ALA A 252 8.98 19.68 8.54
C ALA A 252 8.12 18.69 9.36
N GLU A 253 7.79 19.03 10.60
CA GLU A 253 6.94 18.23 11.49
C GLU A 253 5.46 18.65 11.50
N ASP A 254 5.05 19.60 10.66
CA ASP A 254 3.62 19.86 10.48
C ASP A 254 2.95 18.65 9.79
N PRO A 255 1.75 18.27 10.24
CA PRO A 255 1.00 17.17 9.62
C PRO A 255 0.77 17.37 8.12
N LEU A 256 0.98 16.32 7.35
CA LEU A 256 0.68 16.27 5.91
C LEU A 256 -0.63 15.54 5.66
N PHE A 257 -0.77 14.35 6.21
CA PHE A 257 -1.98 13.56 6.06
C PHE A 257 -2.22 12.60 7.24
N ILE A 258 -3.49 12.19 7.34
CA ILE A 258 -3.96 11.12 8.21
C ILE A 258 -4.49 10.01 7.32
N LEU A 259 -4.03 8.79 7.52
CA LEU A 259 -4.52 7.63 6.80
C LEU A 259 -4.96 6.54 7.77
N TYR A 260 -6.22 6.15 7.68
CA TYR A 260 -6.81 5.19 8.61
C TYR A 260 -6.51 3.75 8.20
N THR A 261 -6.00 2.99 9.16
CA THR A 261 -5.78 1.54 9.02
C THR A 261 -6.75 0.76 9.91
N SER A 262 -7.08 -0.46 9.48
CA SER A 262 -7.84 -1.38 10.33
C SER A 262 -7.03 -1.75 11.57
N GLY A 263 -7.61 -1.54 12.75
CA GLY A 263 -7.01 -1.98 14.01
C GLY A 263 -7.48 -3.38 14.40
N SER A 264 -6.66 -4.11 15.16
CA SER A 264 -7.04 -5.40 15.77
C SER A 264 -8.23 -5.26 16.76
N THR A 265 -8.43 -4.06 17.30
CA THR A 265 -9.48 -3.73 18.27
C THR A 265 -10.78 -3.20 17.66
N GLY A 266 -10.94 -3.21 16.34
CA GLY A 266 -12.16 -2.80 15.64
C GLY A 266 -12.25 -1.31 15.29
N LYS A 267 -11.71 -0.38 16.08
CA LYS A 267 -11.67 1.05 15.73
C LYS A 267 -10.46 1.34 14.84
N PRO A 268 -10.63 1.96 13.65
CA PRO A 268 -9.52 2.36 12.81
C PRO A 268 -8.54 3.29 13.52
N LYS A 269 -7.24 3.20 13.16
CA LYS A 269 -6.17 4.07 13.66
C LYS A 269 -5.85 5.11 12.60
N GLY A 270 -5.89 6.38 12.95
CA GLY A 270 -5.46 7.47 12.09
C GLY A 270 -3.94 7.60 12.13
N VAL A 271 -3.26 6.98 11.18
CA VAL A 271 -1.79 7.09 11.04
C VAL A 271 -1.45 8.49 10.58
N LEU A 272 -0.65 9.21 11.38
CA LEU A 272 -0.25 10.59 11.08
C LEU A 272 1.16 10.63 10.51
N HIS A 273 1.29 11.18 9.30
CA HIS A 273 2.56 11.51 8.67
C HIS A 273 2.77 13.02 8.60
N THR A 274 4.02 13.44 8.80
CA THR A 274 4.45 14.86 8.74
C THR A 274 5.18 15.15 7.42
N THR A 275 5.40 16.43 7.13
CA THR A 275 5.71 16.94 5.79
C THR A 275 7.12 16.61 5.32
N GLY A 276 8.15 16.94 6.12
CA GLY A 276 9.54 16.93 5.64
C GLY A 276 10.13 15.54 5.51
N GLY A 277 10.22 14.81 6.63
CA GLY A 277 10.84 13.48 6.66
C GLY A 277 10.15 12.48 5.76
N TYR A 278 8.82 12.50 5.73
CA TYR A 278 8.03 11.67 4.83
C TYR A 278 8.39 11.91 3.35
N LEU A 279 8.44 13.16 2.92
CA LEU A 279 8.71 13.49 1.52
C LEU A 279 10.16 13.19 1.12
N VAL A 280 11.13 13.41 2.01
CA VAL A 280 12.52 12.99 1.79
C VAL A 280 12.57 11.48 1.56
N PHE A 281 11.92 10.72 2.42
CA PHE A 281 11.95 9.25 2.36
C PHE A 281 11.18 8.70 1.15
N ALA A 282 9.98 9.19 0.89
CA ALA A 282 9.17 8.76 -0.25
C ALA A 282 9.86 9.05 -1.60
N SER A 283 10.45 10.23 -1.75
CA SER A 283 11.18 10.59 -2.99
C SER A 283 12.45 9.77 -3.16
N MET A 284 13.20 9.52 -2.09
CA MET A 284 14.42 8.73 -2.14
C MET A 284 14.14 7.26 -2.46
N THR A 285 13.15 6.67 -1.80
CA THR A 285 12.78 5.27 -2.04
C THR A 285 12.21 5.07 -3.44
N HIS A 286 11.37 5.98 -3.92
CA HIS A 286 10.89 5.91 -5.31
C HIS A 286 12.04 5.92 -6.32
N GLU A 287 13.00 6.84 -6.17
CA GLU A 287 14.14 6.95 -7.09
C GLU A 287 15.04 5.71 -7.04
N ALA A 288 15.41 5.28 -5.83
CA ALA A 288 16.40 4.21 -5.64
C ALA A 288 15.83 2.81 -5.88
N VAL A 289 14.63 2.52 -5.34
CA VAL A 289 14.02 1.17 -5.44
C VAL A 289 13.58 0.87 -6.87
N PHE A 290 13.00 1.85 -7.55
CA PHE A 290 12.58 1.67 -8.95
C PHE A 290 13.66 2.05 -9.96
N ASP A 291 14.86 2.41 -9.47
CA ASP A 291 15.95 2.88 -10.36
C ASP A 291 15.41 3.86 -11.42
N TYR A 292 14.55 4.77 -10.97
CA TYR A 292 13.78 5.66 -11.83
C TYR A 292 14.71 6.55 -12.67
N ARG A 293 14.41 6.70 -13.94
CA ARG A 293 15.15 7.52 -14.92
C ARG A 293 14.21 8.54 -15.56
N ASP A 294 14.74 9.73 -15.78
CA ASP A 294 13.97 10.79 -16.44
C ASP A 294 13.39 10.33 -17.79
N GLY A 295 12.13 10.65 -18.02
CA GLY A 295 11.40 10.30 -19.23
C GLY A 295 10.71 8.93 -19.19
N GLU A 296 10.94 8.12 -18.17
CA GLU A 296 10.23 6.85 -18.01
C GLU A 296 8.78 7.05 -17.56
N ILE A 297 7.92 6.14 -17.99
CA ILE A 297 6.54 6.03 -17.53
C ILE A 297 6.51 5.04 -16.37
N TYR A 298 6.16 5.55 -15.20
CA TYR A 298 6.03 4.78 -13.97
C TYR A 298 4.55 4.54 -13.66
N TRP A 299 4.18 3.28 -13.44
CA TRP A 299 2.81 2.90 -13.09
C TRP A 299 2.75 2.07 -11.82
N CYS A 300 2.11 2.62 -10.81
CA CYS A 300 1.66 1.90 -9.61
C CYS A 300 0.14 1.68 -9.70
N THR A 301 -0.30 0.44 -9.58
CA THR A 301 -1.72 0.08 -9.71
C THR A 301 -2.54 0.27 -8.44
N ALA A 302 -1.94 0.81 -7.37
CA ALA A 302 -2.63 1.09 -6.12
C ALA A 302 -3.67 2.20 -6.26
N ASP A 303 -4.42 2.42 -5.20
CA ASP A 303 -5.39 3.50 -5.06
C ASP A 303 -4.86 4.54 -4.07
N VAL A 304 -5.18 5.82 -4.28
CA VAL A 304 -4.79 6.90 -3.34
C VAL A 304 -5.45 6.76 -1.97
N GLY A 305 -6.47 5.94 -1.83
CA GLY A 305 -7.06 5.54 -0.54
C GLY A 305 -6.14 4.68 0.35
N TRP A 306 -4.97 4.28 -0.17
CA TRP A 306 -3.96 3.51 0.53
C TRP A 306 -2.63 4.26 0.58
N VAL A 307 -1.77 3.91 1.53
CA VAL A 307 -0.45 4.55 1.64
C VAL A 307 0.41 4.35 0.39
N THR A 308 0.26 3.24 -0.31
CA THR A 308 0.97 2.99 -1.57
C THR A 308 0.63 4.04 -2.62
N GLY A 309 -0.64 4.44 -2.71
CA GLY A 309 -1.07 5.52 -3.59
C GLY A 309 -0.52 6.89 -3.17
N HIS A 310 -0.46 7.18 -1.86
CA HIS A 310 0.16 8.39 -1.35
C HIS A 310 1.64 8.46 -1.71
N SER A 311 2.40 7.47 -1.32
CA SER A 311 3.87 7.49 -1.43
C SER A 311 4.36 7.24 -2.85
N TYR A 312 3.69 6.37 -3.62
CA TYR A 312 4.20 5.87 -4.90
C TYR A 312 3.24 6.05 -6.09
N ILE A 313 2.20 6.85 -5.96
CA ILE A 313 1.48 7.44 -7.10
C ILE A 313 1.68 8.95 -7.09
N VAL A 314 1.52 9.61 -5.93
CA VAL A 314 1.50 11.07 -5.81
C VAL A 314 2.85 11.61 -5.33
N TYR A 315 3.19 11.47 -4.05
CA TYR A 315 4.30 12.22 -3.45
C TYR A 315 5.68 11.81 -3.94
N GLY A 316 6.03 10.54 -3.93
CA GLY A 316 7.34 10.07 -4.36
C GLY A 316 7.64 10.37 -5.83
N PRO A 317 6.81 9.90 -6.77
CA PRO A 317 7.02 10.15 -8.19
C PRO A 317 7.03 11.64 -8.55
N LEU A 318 6.07 12.41 -8.08
CA LEU A 318 5.97 13.84 -8.42
C LEU A 318 7.10 14.67 -7.80
N ALA A 319 7.55 14.35 -6.59
CA ALA A 319 8.74 14.97 -6.02
C ALA A 319 9.99 14.77 -6.89
N ASN A 320 10.07 13.66 -7.60
CA ASN A 320 11.17 13.36 -8.54
C ASN A 320 10.94 13.88 -9.97
N GLY A 321 9.86 14.64 -10.22
CA GLY A 321 9.54 15.15 -11.56
C GLY A 321 9.17 14.06 -12.56
N ALA A 322 8.65 12.93 -12.08
CA ALA A 322 8.28 11.78 -12.90
C ALA A 322 6.95 11.97 -13.64
N THR A 323 6.71 11.11 -14.61
CA THR A 323 5.37 10.86 -15.16
C THR A 323 4.79 9.65 -14.43
N THR A 324 3.74 9.87 -13.65
CA THR A 324 3.03 8.82 -12.91
C THR A 324 1.73 8.47 -13.62
N LEU A 325 1.48 7.18 -13.83
CA LEU A 325 0.23 6.71 -14.41
C LEU A 325 -0.78 6.43 -13.30
N MET A 326 -1.96 7.03 -13.40
CA MET A 326 -3.11 6.78 -12.54
C MET A 326 -4.16 5.97 -13.30
N PHE A 327 -4.55 4.83 -12.77
CA PHE A 327 -5.48 3.91 -13.38
C PHE A 327 -6.79 3.83 -12.59
N GLU A 328 -7.90 4.19 -13.24
CA GLU A 328 -9.24 4.14 -12.63
C GLU A 328 -9.84 2.73 -12.64
N GLY A 329 -9.44 1.88 -13.58
CA GLY A 329 -10.03 0.59 -13.85
C GLY A 329 -9.60 -0.53 -12.90
N VAL A 330 -9.87 -1.74 -13.33
CA VAL A 330 -9.50 -3.00 -12.66
C VAL A 330 -8.75 -3.92 -13.62
N PRO A 331 -7.98 -4.90 -13.14
CA PRO A 331 -7.10 -5.70 -13.99
C PRO A 331 -7.82 -6.60 -15.00
N ASN A 332 -9.10 -6.92 -14.76
CA ASN A 332 -9.87 -7.89 -15.54
C ASN A 332 -11.08 -7.29 -16.29
N TYR A 333 -11.12 -5.98 -16.48
CA TYR A 333 -12.17 -5.31 -17.23
C TYR A 333 -11.58 -4.43 -18.35
N PRO A 334 -12.09 -4.51 -19.59
CA PRO A 334 -13.16 -5.41 -20.07
C PRO A 334 -12.76 -6.89 -20.13
N ASP A 335 -11.49 -7.22 -20.14
CA ASP A 335 -10.98 -8.60 -20.03
C ASP A 335 -9.62 -8.65 -19.31
N ALA A 336 -9.09 -9.84 -19.06
CA ALA A 336 -7.86 -10.07 -18.30
C ALA A 336 -6.57 -9.57 -19.00
N SER A 337 -6.65 -9.05 -20.21
CA SER A 337 -5.51 -8.40 -20.89
C SER A 337 -5.36 -6.91 -20.56
N ARG A 338 -6.28 -6.34 -19.76
CA ARG A 338 -6.38 -4.90 -19.50
C ARG A 338 -5.07 -4.26 -19.06
N PHE A 339 -4.38 -4.82 -18.09
CA PHE A 339 -3.11 -4.29 -17.61
C PHE A 339 -2.04 -4.24 -18.71
N TRP A 340 -1.98 -5.28 -19.51
CA TRP A 340 -0.97 -5.42 -20.57
C TRP A 340 -1.26 -4.49 -21.75
N GLN A 341 -2.54 -4.25 -22.03
CA GLN A 341 -2.95 -3.22 -22.99
C GLN A 341 -2.56 -1.81 -22.53
N VAL A 342 -2.70 -1.50 -21.24
CA VAL A 342 -2.23 -0.22 -20.66
C VAL A 342 -0.72 -0.09 -20.78
N VAL A 343 0.02 -1.15 -20.47
CA VAL A 343 1.49 -1.19 -20.61
C VAL A 343 1.91 -0.90 -22.05
N ASP A 344 1.29 -1.55 -23.01
CA ASP A 344 1.60 -1.37 -24.43
C ASP A 344 1.18 0.00 -24.96
N LYS A 345 -0.05 0.44 -24.63
CA LYS A 345 -0.61 1.73 -25.04
C LYS A 345 0.28 2.90 -24.61
N HIS A 346 0.68 2.90 -23.36
CA HIS A 346 1.43 4.02 -22.75
C HIS A 346 2.93 3.79 -22.67
N LYS A 347 3.43 2.65 -23.14
CA LYS A 347 4.85 2.28 -23.09
C LYS A 347 5.43 2.36 -21.68
N VAL A 348 4.74 1.75 -20.75
CA VAL A 348 5.12 1.71 -19.33
C VAL A 348 6.48 1.03 -19.16
N ASN A 349 7.36 1.65 -18.39
CA ASN A 349 8.72 1.15 -18.11
C ASN A 349 8.82 0.45 -16.76
N ILE A 350 8.10 0.94 -15.76
CA ILE A 350 8.11 0.45 -14.39
C ILE A 350 6.67 0.12 -13.98
N PHE A 351 6.45 -1.12 -13.57
CA PHE A 351 5.12 -1.63 -13.20
C PHE A 351 5.14 -2.17 -11.77
N TYR A 352 4.35 -1.57 -10.89
CA TYR A 352 4.30 -1.86 -9.47
C TYR A 352 2.89 -2.21 -9.03
N THR A 353 2.67 -3.46 -8.61
CA THR A 353 1.35 -3.98 -8.32
C THR A 353 1.33 -4.94 -7.12
N ALA A 354 0.15 -5.38 -6.70
CA ALA A 354 -0.02 -6.27 -5.57
C ALA A 354 -0.03 -7.75 -5.98
N PRO A 355 0.48 -8.67 -5.14
CA PRO A 355 0.41 -10.11 -5.36
C PRO A 355 -1.00 -10.64 -5.63
N THR A 356 -2.01 -10.08 -5.01
CA THR A 356 -3.42 -10.43 -5.27
C THR A 356 -3.80 -10.19 -6.74
N ALA A 357 -3.39 -9.08 -7.34
CA ALA A 357 -3.63 -8.83 -8.78
C ALA A 357 -2.85 -9.82 -9.64
N ILE A 358 -1.59 -10.10 -9.28
CA ILE A 358 -0.75 -11.08 -10.00
C ILE A 358 -1.40 -12.47 -9.99
N ARG A 359 -1.84 -12.95 -8.81
CA ARG A 359 -2.51 -14.26 -8.69
C ARG A 359 -3.83 -14.31 -9.47
N ALA A 360 -4.62 -13.25 -9.43
CA ALA A 360 -5.85 -13.17 -10.21
C ALA A 360 -5.59 -13.28 -11.72
N LEU A 361 -4.56 -12.60 -12.21
CA LEU A 361 -4.17 -12.66 -13.63
C LEU A 361 -3.50 -13.99 -14.00
N MET A 362 -2.70 -14.56 -13.11
CA MET A 362 -2.11 -15.89 -13.27
C MET A 362 -3.19 -16.97 -13.45
N ARG A 363 -4.31 -16.86 -12.73
CA ARG A 363 -5.48 -17.74 -12.87
C ARG A 363 -6.09 -17.72 -14.27
N GLU A 364 -6.03 -16.58 -14.96
CA GLU A 364 -6.53 -16.43 -16.33
C GLU A 364 -5.57 -16.98 -17.39
N GLY A 365 -4.39 -17.45 -16.97
CA GLY A 365 -3.36 -18.02 -17.84
C GLY A 365 -2.50 -16.97 -18.56
N GLU A 366 -1.66 -17.45 -19.48
CA GLU A 366 -0.68 -16.61 -20.18
C GLU A 366 -1.24 -15.90 -21.41
N ALA A 367 -2.28 -16.45 -22.02
CA ALA A 367 -2.82 -15.93 -23.29
C ALA A 367 -3.25 -14.43 -23.21
N PRO A 368 -3.94 -13.96 -22.17
CA PRO A 368 -4.25 -12.55 -22.03
C PRO A 368 -3.01 -11.66 -21.94
N VAL A 369 -1.95 -12.13 -21.26
CA VAL A 369 -0.69 -11.38 -21.11
C VAL A 369 -0.01 -11.21 -22.47
N LYS A 370 -0.03 -12.27 -23.30
CA LYS A 370 0.63 -12.29 -24.61
C LYS A 370 -0.11 -11.50 -25.70
N LYS A 371 -1.33 -11.01 -25.44
CA LYS A 371 -2.10 -10.19 -26.38
C LYS A 371 -1.49 -8.81 -26.65
N ALA A 372 -0.66 -8.30 -25.76
CA ALA A 372 -0.06 -6.97 -25.86
C ALA A 372 1.45 -7.01 -25.65
N SER A 373 2.17 -6.03 -26.19
CA SER A 373 3.61 -5.90 -26.03
C SER A 373 3.95 -5.45 -24.61
N ARG A 374 4.96 -6.08 -24.02
CA ARG A 374 5.55 -5.69 -22.74
C ARG A 374 7.02 -5.30 -22.88
N GLN A 375 7.48 -5.05 -24.12
CA GLN A 375 8.87 -4.71 -24.41
C GLN A 375 9.34 -3.42 -23.75
N SER A 376 8.42 -2.48 -23.47
CA SER A 376 8.74 -1.24 -22.75
C SER A 376 9.06 -1.47 -21.27
N LEU A 377 8.56 -2.56 -20.67
CA LEU A 377 8.83 -2.87 -19.26
C LEU A 377 10.32 -3.14 -19.05
N ARG A 378 10.87 -2.49 -18.04
CA ARG A 378 12.25 -2.63 -17.59
C ARG A 378 12.32 -3.19 -16.15
N LEU A 379 11.34 -2.84 -15.32
CA LEU A 379 11.30 -3.19 -13.91
C LEU A 379 9.88 -3.54 -13.49
N LEU A 380 9.76 -4.56 -12.68
CA LEU A 380 8.53 -4.98 -12.02
C LEU A 380 8.65 -4.78 -10.50
N GLY A 381 7.54 -4.58 -9.84
CA GLY A 381 7.50 -4.50 -8.38
C GLY A 381 6.26 -5.15 -7.79
N SER A 382 6.38 -5.55 -6.52
CA SER A 382 5.33 -6.18 -5.74
C SER A 382 5.17 -5.49 -4.39
N VAL A 383 3.93 -5.30 -3.93
CA VAL A 383 3.60 -4.55 -2.72
C VAL A 383 2.31 -5.04 -2.06
N GLY A 384 2.24 -4.85 -0.75
CA GLY A 384 1.02 -4.94 0.06
C GLY A 384 0.85 -6.24 0.84
N GLU A 385 1.43 -7.33 0.37
CA GLU A 385 1.46 -8.63 1.04
C GLU A 385 2.67 -9.44 0.57
N PRO A 386 3.11 -10.47 1.31
CA PRO A 386 4.14 -11.39 0.81
C PRO A 386 3.68 -12.06 -0.49
N ILE A 387 4.58 -12.12 -1.47
CA ILE A 387 4.34 -12.85 -2.72
C ILE A 387 4.91 -14.27 -2.59
N ASN A 388 4.07 -15.27 -2.88
CA ASN A 388 4.55 -16.65 -2.90
C ASN A 388 5.48 -16.91 -4.10
N PRO A 389 6.45 -17.84 -4.00
CA PRO A 389 7.44 -18.10 -5.05
C PRO A 389 6.84 -18.41 -6.41
N GLU A 390 5.72 -19.13 -6.50
CA GLU A 390 5.07 -19.50 -7.76
C GLU A 390 4.53 -18.28 -8.49
N ALA A 391 3.84 -17.38 -7.79
CA ALA A 391 3.35 -16.14 -8.37
C ALA A 391 4.50 -15.21 -8.75
N TRP A 392 5.58 -15.17 -7.95
CA TRP A 392 6.79 -14.44 -8.26
C TRP A 392 7.46 -14.96 -9.54
N LEU A 393 7.61 -16.29 -9.70
CA LEU A 393 8.18 -16.91 -10.88
C LEU A 393 7.30 -16.72 -12.11
N TRP A 394 5.99 -16.78 -11.98
CA TRP A 394 5.07 -16.45 -13.06
C TRP A 394 5.23 -14.98 -13.49
N TYR A 395 5.30 -14.08 -12.53
CA TYR A 395 5.51 -12.65 -12.78
C TYR A 395 6.85 -12.40 -13.49
N TRP A 396 7.91 -13.06 -13.04
CA TRP A 396 9.23 -13.01 -13.68
C TRP A 396 9.22 -13.56 -15.10
N ASN A 397 8.73 -14.79 -15.29
CA ASN A 397 8.82 -15.51 -16.56
C ASN A 397 7.81 -15.00 -17.59
N VAL A 398 6.55 -14.77 -17.19
CA VAL A 398 5.45 -14.48 -18.12
C VAL A 398 5.32 -12.98 -18.37
N VAL A 399 5.28 -12.19 -17.32
CA VAL A 399 5.13 -10.74 -17.45
C VAL A 399 6.45 -10.08 -17.82
N GLY A 400 7.50 -10.38 -17.07
CA GLY A 400 8.84 -9.82 -17.23
C GLY A 400 9.68 -10.50 -18.31
N GLU A 401 9.23 -11.60 -18.88
CA GLU A 401 9.92 -12.38 -19.93
C GLU A 401 11.37 -12.78 -19.54
N GLY A 402 11.59 -12.99 -18.23
CA GLY A 402 12.89 -13.34 -17.65
C GLY A 402 13.95 -12.22 -17.70
N ARG A 403 13.58 -11.00 -18.06
CA ARG A 403 14.51 -9.86 -18.23
C ARG A 403 14.29 -8.69 -17.28
N CYS A 404 13.08 -8.55 -16.71
CA CYS A 404 12.76 -7.45 -15.82
C CYS A 404 12.99 -7.85 -14.36
N PRO A 405 13.94 -7.23 -13.63
CA PRO A 405 14.06 -7.46 -12.20
C PRO A 405 12.75 -7.17 -11.47
N ILE A 406 12.51 -7.93 -10.39
CA ILE A 406 11.36 -7.71 -9.51
C ILE A 406 11.85 -7.11 -8.20
N VAL A 407 11.33 -5.94 -7.84
CA VAL A 407 11.50 -5.40 -6.50
C VAL A 407 10.31 -5.82 -5.65
N ASP A 408 10.53 -6.78 -4.78
CA ASP A 408 9.57 -7.26 -3.79
C ASP A 408 9.74 -6.41 -2.54
N THR A 409 8.75 -5.58 -2.23
CA THR A 409 8.88 -4.53 -1.23
C THR A 409 8.08 -4.85 0.02
N TRP A 410 8.73 -4.77 1.19
CA TRP A 410 8.04 -4.81 2.46
C TRP A 410 8.05 -3.44 3.13
N TRP A 411 6.87 -2.99 3.51
CA TRP A 411 6.62 -1.77 4.26
C TRP A 411 5.16 -1.68 4.70
N GLN A 412 4.81 -0.65 5.43
CA GLN A 412 3.50 -0.49 6.05
C GLN A 412 3.00 0.95 5.88
N THR A 413 1.72 1.20 6.14
CA THR A 413 1.17 2.56 6.25
C THR A 413 1.96 3.38 7.28
N GLU A 414 2.30 2.75 8.39
CA GLU A 414 3.07 3.30 9.50
C GLU A 414 4.49 3.71 9.11
N THR A 415 5.07 3.05 8.12
CA THR A 415 6.46 3.32 7.72
C THR A 415 6.62 4.43 6.69
N GLY A 416 5.53 4.82 6.03
CA GLY A 416 5.50 5.90 5.04
C GLY A 416 6.20 5.60 3.72
N GLY A 417 7.09 4.61 3.70
CA GLY A 417 7.83 4.19 2.52
C GLY A 417 8.47 2.82 2.70
N ILE A 418 9.12 2.34 1.64
CA ILE A 418 9.70 1.00 1.52
C ILE A 418 10.88 0.84 2.47
N LEU A 419 10.90 -0.24 3.25
CA LEU A 419 11.93 -0.52 4.26
C LEU A 419 12.84 -1.71 3.94
N ILE A 420 12.29 -2.78 3.38
CA ILE A 420 13.06 -3.98 3.00
C ILE A 420 12.71 -4.31 1.55
N THR A 421 13.72 -4.42 0.70
CA THR A 421 13.54 -4.53 -0.75
C THR A 421 14.85 -4.84 -1.45
N PRO A 422 14.87 -5.54 -2.57
CA PRO A 422 16.02 -5.52 -3.45
C PRO A 422 16.18 -4.17 -4.14
N LEU A 423 17.42 -3.83 -4.52
CA LEU A 423 17.71 -2.77 -5.48
C LEU A 423 18.11 -3.41 -6.80
N PRO A 424 17.58 -2.96 -7.96
CA PRO A 424 17.70 -3.67 -9.23
C PRO A 424 19.12 -3.94 -9.69
N GLY A 425 20.03 -3.01 -9.45
CA GLY A 425 21.44 -3.11 -9.84
C GLY A 425 22.37 -3.72 -8.78
N ALA A 426 21.87 -3.97 -7.57
CA ALA A 426 22.70 -4.31 -6.41
C ALA A 426 22.41 -5.70 -5.83
N THR A 427 21.17 -6.17 -5.91
CA THR A 427 20.70 -7.30 -5.10
C THR A 427 20.34 -8.49 -6.00
N ALA A 428 20.98 -9.64 -5.80
CA ALA A 428 20.52 -10.89 -6.39
C ALA A 428 19.16 -11.28 -5.81
N LEU A 429 18.25 -11.79 -6.62
CA LEU A 429 16.88 -12.06 -6.24
C LEU A 429 16.68 -13.50 -5.79
N LYS A 430 15.82 -13.68 -4.79
CA LYS A 430 15.28 -14.99 -4.39
C LYS A 430 13.75 -14.89 -4.45
N PRO A 431 13.07 -15.73 -5.24
CA PRO A 431 11.61 -15.68 -5.37
C PRO A 431 10.88 -15.71 -4.03
N GLY A 432 10.12 -14.66 -3.74
CA GLY A 432 9.36 -14.51 -2.49
C GLY A 432 10.10 -13.83 -1.33
N SER A 433 11.36 -13.45 -1.49
CA SER A 433 12.11 -12.71 -0.47
C SER A 433 12.04 -11.19 -0.70
N ALA A 434 11.77 -10.44 0.36
CA ALA A 434 11.94 -8.99 0.37
C ALA A 434 13.42 -8.54 0.42
N THR A 435 14.33 -9.47 0.63
CA THR A 435 15.78 -9.37 0.58
C THR A 435 16.44 -8.50 1.67
N LEU A 436 16.96 -7.32 1.34
CA LEU A 436 17.84 -6.55 2.21
C LEU A 436 17.20 -5.24 2.67
N PRO A 437 17.63 -4.68 3.83
CA PRO A 437 17.10 -3.42 4.32
C PRO A 437 17.51 -2.24 3.43
N PHE A 438 16.61 -1.27 3.30
CA PHE A 438 16.89 0.02 2.69
C PHE A 438 17.77 0.89 3.61
N PHE A 439 18.32 1.97 3.07
CA PHE A 439 19.23 2.86 3.78
C PHE A 439 18.60 3.44 5.05
N GLY A 440 19.36 3.43 6.14
CA GLY A 440 18.93 3.91 7.45
C GLY A 440 17.97 2.99 8.20
N VAL A 441 17.54 1.88 7.60
CA VAL A 441 16.63 0.92 8.20
C VAL A 441 17.42 -0.15 8.95
N ARG A 442 17.10 -0.38 10.24
CA ARG A 442 17.75 -1.36 11.12
C ARG A 442 16.77 -2.45 11.55
N PRO A 443 16.46 -3.42 10.69
CA PRO A 443 15.60 -4.52 11.09
C PRO A 443 16.34 -5.45 12.06
N VAL A 444 15.61 -5.93 13.06
CA VAL A 444 16.05 -6.95 13.99
C VAL A 444 14.96 -8.00 14.12
N ILE A 445 15.37 -9.26 14.26
CA ILE A 445 14.46 -10.35 14.57
C ILE A 445 14.63 -10.67 16.06
N VAL A 446 13.52 -10.74 16.78
CA VAL A 446 13.52 -11.02 18.21
C VAL A 446 12.61 -12.21 18.54
N ASP A 447 12.94 -12.91 19.63
CA ASP A 447 12.04 -13.91 20.20
C ASP A 447 10.84 -13.26 20.92
N ASN A 448 10.01 -14.05 21.58
CA ASN A 448 8.83 -13.51 22.27
C ASN A 448 9.18 -12.73 23.54
N GLU A 449 10.36 -12.92 24.09
CA GLU A 449 10.93 -12.23 25.25
C GLU A 449 11.65 -10.93 24.86
N GLY A 450 11.84 -10.70 23.56
CA GLY A 450 12.51 -9.52 23.02
C GLY A 450 14.04 -9.65 22.89
N ASN A 451 14.58 -10.86 23.02
CA ASN A 451 15.99 -11.11 22.79
C ASN A 451 16.30 -11.09 21.29
N HIS A 452 17.40 -10.42 20.92
CA HIS A 452 17.85 -10.36 19.54
C HIS A 452 18.35 -11.74 19.09
N LEU A 453 17.89 -12.18 17.92
CA LEU A 453 18.30 -13.42 17.29
C LEU A 453 19.28 -13.13 16.16
N GLU A 454 20.45 -13.77 16.22
CA GLU A 454 21.52 -13.57 15.24
C GLU A 454 21.53 -14.67 14.15
N GLY A 455 22.19 -14.37 13.02
CA GLY A 455 22.36 -15.31 11.92
C GLY A 455 21.06 -15.69 11.22
N ALA A 456 21.01 -16.90 10.65
CA ALA A 456 19.80 -17.47 10.07
C ALA A 456 18.80 -17.80 11.19
N THR A 457 17.63 -17.18 11.17
CA THR A 457 16.67 -17.26 12.28
C THR A 457 15.27 -16.83 11.84
N GLU A 458 14.28 -17.09 12.71
CA GLU A 458 12.90 -16.65 12.52
C GLU A 458 12.34 -16.10 13.84
N GLY A 459 11.51 -15.07 13.76
CA GLY A 459 10.90 -14.46 14.94
C GLY A 459 10.04 -13.24 14.60
N ASN A 460 9.91 -12.38 15.60
CA ASN A 460 9.16 -11.12 15.44
C ASN A 460 10.06 -10.07 14.78
N LEU A 461 9.55 -9.39 13.75
CA LEU A 461 10.27 -8.32 13.08
C LEU A 461 10.09 -7.00 13.83
N CYS A 462 11.20 -6.44 14.28
CA CYS A 462 11.25 -5.11 14.88
C CYS A 462 12.22 -4.20 14.12
N LEU A 463 12.11 -2.90 14.33
CA LEU A 463 13.05 -1.91 13.83
C LEU A 463 13.73 -1.23 15.02
N ALA A 464 15.05 -1.30 15.06
CA ALA A 464 15.85 -0.85 16.20
C ALA A 464 16.11 0.67 16.20
N ASP A 465 15.81 1.36 15.10
CA ASP A 465 15.96 2.80 14.98
C ASP A 465 14.92 3.38 14.03
N SER A 466 14.75 4.70 14.07
CA SER A 466 13.83 5.48 13.23
C SER A 466 14.41 5.77 11.85
N TRP A 467 13.53 6.08 10.92
CA TRP A 467 13.81 6.59 9.58
C TRP A 467 12.90 7.80 9.29
N PRO A 468 13.24 8.68 8.35
CA PRO A 468 12.50 9.93 8.16
C PRO A 468 11.01 9.77 7.83
N GLY A 469 10.63 8.68 7.14
CA GLY A 469 9.26 8.38 6.72
C GLY A 469 8.38 7.73 7.79
N GLN A 470 8.90 7.47 8.99
CA GLN A 470 8.13 6.84 10.06
C GLN A 470 6.96 7.72 10.50
N MET A 471 5.80 7.09 10.75
CA MET A 471 4.66 7.79 11.37
C MET A 471 5.05 8.47 12.67
N ARG A 472 4.41 9.59 12.97
CA ARG A 472 4.71 10.34 14.20
C ARG A 472 3.84 9.93 15.37
N THR A 473 2.59 9.58 15.10
CA THR A 473 1.63 9.18 16.13
C THR A 473 0.36 8.58 15.49
N VAL A 474 -0.54 8.09 16.32
CA VAL A 474 -1.95 7.92 15.97
C VAL A 474 -2.65 9.24 16.26
N TYR A 475 -3.36 9.77 15.27
CA TYR A 475 -4.04 11.07 15.40
C TYR A 475 -4.99 11.08 16.60
N GLY A 476 -4.82 12.07 17.46
CA GLY A 476 -5.64 12.25 18.66
C GLY A 476 -5.43 11.21 19.77
N ASP A 477 -4.52 10.23 19.58
CA ASP A 477 -4.35 9.12 20.54
C ASP A 477 -2.89 8.62 20.57
N HIS A 478 -2.00 9.47 21.10
CA HIS A 478 -0.56 9.13 21.21
C HIS A 478 -0.32 7.92 22.13
N LYS A 479 -1.15 7.76 23.16
CA LYS A 479 -1.07 6.61 24.05
C LYS A 479 -1.26 5.30 23.29
N ARG A 480 -2.26 5.22 22.42
CA ARG A 480 -2.50 4.06 21.56
C ARG A 480 -1.33 3.78 20.61
N PHE A 481 -0.66 4.83 20.12
CA PHE A 481 0.55 4.68 19.31
C PHE A 481 1.67 4.00 20.12
N VAL A 482 1.97 4.47 21.32
CA VAL A 482 2.98 3.87 22.19
C VAL A 482 2.62 2.43 22.57
N GLU A 483 1.37 2.19 22.97
CA GLU A 483 0.88 0.86 23.34
C GLU A 483 0.96 -0.12 22.17
N THR A 484 0.60 0.30 20.97
CA THR A 484 0.56 -0.58 19.80
C THR A 484 1.94 -0.99 19.30
N TYR A 485 2.90 -0.04 19.27
CA TYR A 485 4.15 -0.24 18.53
C TYR A 485 5.39 -0.32 19.40
N PHE A 486 5.34 0.11 20.68
CA PHE A 486 6.52 0.22 21.53
C PHE A 486 6.40 -0.46 22.89
N SER A 487 5.22 -0.95 23.26
CA SER A 487 5.01 -1.59 24.56
C SER A 487 5.47 -3.04 24.61
N THR A 488 5.33 -3.79 23.50
CA THR A 488 5.67 -5.21 23.43
C THR A 488 7.17 -5.43 23.53
N PHE A 489 7.95 -4.68 22.75
CA PHE A 489 9.42 -4.74 22.74
C PHE A 489 9.99 -3.36 23.02
N LYS A 490 10.48 -3.14 24.23
CA LYS A 490 10.94 -1.82 24.67
C LYS A 490 12.13 -1.33 23.86
N GLY A 491 12.09 -0.06 23.45
CA GLY A 491 13.17 0.58 22.68
C GLY A 491 13.22 0.19 21.21
N MET A 492 12.22 -0.54 20.71
CA MET A 492 12.12 -0.95 19.32
C MET A 492 10.70 -0.71 18.78
N TYR A 493 10.61 -0.36 17.50
CA TYR A 493 9.33 -0.34 16.81
C TYR A 493 8.93 -1.77 16.44
N PHE A 494 7.81 -2.25 16.98
CA PHE A 494 7.26 -3.57 16.67
C PHE A 494 6.35 -3.48 15.44
N THR A 495 6.72 -4.19 14.37
CA THR A 495 5.99 -4.13 13.10
C THR A 495 4.66 -4.91 13.12
N GLY A 496 4.49 -5.84 14.06
CA GLY A 496 3.40 -6.80 14.06
C GLY A 496 3.51 -7.87 12.98
N ASP A 497 4.63 -7.92 12.26
CA ASP A 497 4.95 -8.95 11.27
C ASP A 497 6.00 -9.92 11.82
N GLY A 498 5.90 -11.18 11.42
CA GLY A 498 6.96 -12.17 11.57
C GLY A 498 7.90 -12.13 10.37
N ALA A 499 9.16 -12.48 10.59
CA ALA A 499 10.14 -12.60 9.54
C ALA A 499 11.12 -13.73 9.81
N ARG A 500 11.62 -14.30 8.72
CA ARG A 500 12.78 -15.20 8.72
C ARG A 500 13.95 -14.50 8.02
N ARG A 501 15.14 -14.66 8.56
CA ARG A 501 16.39 -14.25 7.89
C ARG A 501 17.16 -15.50 7.52
N ASP A 502 17.57 -15.62 6.27
CA ASP A 502 18.36 -16.77 5.79
C ASP A 502 19.87 -16.58 6.00
N GLU A 503 20.66 -17.56 5.58
CA GLU A 503 22.12 -17.59 5.72
C GLU A 503 22.84 -16.46 4.95
N ASP A 504 22.20 -15.95 3.88
CA ASP A 504 22.72 -14.81 3.10
C ASP A 504 22.27 -13.45 3.68
N GLY A 505 21.53 -13.47 4.79
CA GLY A 505 21.01 -12.26 5.44
C GLY A 505 19.72 -11.71 4.80
N TYR A 506 19.08 -12.45 3.92
CA TYR A 506 17.86 -12.04 3.25
C TYR A 506 16.63 -12.25 4.13
N TYR A 507 15.76 -11.24 4.15
CA TYR A 507 14.52 -11.23 4.92
C TYR A 507 13.36 -11.81 4.11
N TRP A 508 12.63 -12.70 4.75
CA TRP A 508 11.40 -13.32 4.27
C TRP A 508 10.29 -12.97 5.24
N ILE A 509 9.26 -12.30 4.77
CA ILE A 509 8.11 -11.94 5.62
C ILE A 509 7.20 -13.16 5.74
N THR A 510 7.01 -13.64 6.96
CA THR A 510 6.23 -14.86 7.23
C THR A 510 4.75 -14.60 7.51
N GLY A 511 4.36 -13.33 7.56
CA GLY A 511 2.98 -12.88 7.77
C GLY A 511 2.79 -12.10 9.06
N ARG A 512 1.54 -11.76 9.38
CA ARG A 512 1.21 -11.06 10.63
C ARG A 512 1.46 -11.98 11.82
N VAL A 513 1.99 -11.42 12.91
CA VAL A 513 2.22 -12.19 14.14
C VAL A 513 0.90 -12.75 14.71
N ASP A 514 -0.21 -12.02 14.56
CA ASP A 514 -1.56 -12.47 14.91
C ASP A 514 -2.09 -13.56 13.96
N ASP A 515 -1.47 -13.79 12.81
CA ASP A 515 -1.82 -14.85 11.85
C ASP A 515 -0.92 -16.10 12.00
N VAL A 516 -0.11 -16.17 13.05
CA VAL A 516 0.66 -17.36 13.40
C VAL A 516 -0.24 -18.36 14.13
N ILE A 517 -0.11 -19.64 13.79
CA ILE A 517 -0.84 -20.74 14.40
C ILE A 517 0.10 -21.51 15.32
N ASN A 518 -0.35 -21.81 16.54
CA ASN A 518 0.37 -22.66 17.50
C ASN A 518 -0.19 -24.08 17.46
N VAL A 519 0.41 -24.94 16.67
CA VAL A 519 0.01 -26.35 16.53
C VAL A 519 0.88 -27.23 17.42
N ALA A 520 0.30 -27.85 18.42
CA ALA A 520 1.00 -28.76 19.34
C ALA A 520 2.30 -28.15 19.93
N GLY A 521 2.28 -26.88 20.28
CA GLY A 521 3.44 -26.13 20.81
C GLY A 521 4.43 -25.62 19.78
N HIS A 522 4.20 -25.86 18.49
CA HIS A 522 5.03 -25.34 17.40
C HIS A 522 4.35 -24.16 16.71
N ARG A 523 5.14 -23.12 16.46
CA ARG A 523 4.69 -21.91 15.82
C ARG A 523 4.82 -22.07 14.29
N LEU A 524 3.69 -21.94 13.56
CA LEU A 524 3.63 -22.04 12.10
C LEU A 524 3.08 -20.75 11.51
N GLY A 525 3.77 -20.20 10.52
CA GLY A 525 3.26 -19.08 9.72
C GLY A 525 2.16 -19.55 8.77
N THR A 526 1.02 -18.84 8.74
CA THR A 526 -0.05 -19.17 7.79
C THR A 526 0.41 -19.03 6.34
N ALA A 527 1.27 -18.04 6.06
CA ALA A 527 1.78 -17.76 4.71
C ALA A 527 2.57 -18.94 4.12
N GLU A 528 3.30 -19.71 4.94
CA GLU A 528 4.06 -20.86 4.48
C GLU A 528 3.11 -21.99 4.00
N ILE A 529 2.05 -22.23 4.75
CA ILE A 529 1.04 -23.24 4.39
C ILE A 529 0.23 -22.79 3.17
N GLU A 530 -0.13 -21.51 3.11
CA GLU A 530 -0.80 -20.91 1.94
C GLU A 530 0.04 -21.04 0.68
N SER A 531 1.35 -20.77 0.76
CA SER A 531 2.28 -20.94 -0.36
C SER A 531 2.35 -22.38 -0.83
N ALA A 532 2.42 -23.34 0.10
CA ALA A 532 2.43 -24.75 -0.26
C ALA A 532 1.14 -25.17 -0.98
N LEU A 533 -0.01 -24.70 -0.52
CA LEU A 533 -1.29 -24.98 -1.16
C LEU A 533 -1.37 -24.37 -2.57
N VAL A 534 -0.95 -23.11 -2.74
CA VAL A 534 -0.97 -22.42 -4.04
C VAL A 534 0.05 -23.00 -5.03
N ALA A 535 1.12 -23.66 -4.55
CA ALA A 535 2.05 -24.40 -5.41
C ALA A 535 1.40 -25.62 -6.10
N HIS A 536 0.24 -26.06 -5.65
CA HIS A 536 -0.49 -27.14 -6.31
C HIS A 536 -1.19 -26.62 -7.58
N PRO A 537 -1.04 -27.31 -8.75
CA PRO A 537 -1.51 -26.79 -10.05
C PRO A 537 -3.03 -26.48 -10.13
N LYS A 538 -3.82 -27.10 -9.27
CA LYS A 538 -5.29 -26.91 -9.23
C LYS A 538 -5.75 -25.82 -8.26
N VAL A 539 -4.84 -25.23 -7.49
CA VAL A 539 -5.17 -24.22 -6.49
C VAL A 539 -4.88 -22.82 -7.02
N ALA A 540 -5.89 -21.96 -7.03
CA ALA A 540 -5.75 -20.56 -7.44
C ALA A 540 -5.37 -19.65 -6.28
N GLU A 541 -6.02 -19.84 -5.12
CA GLU A 541 -5.77 -19.08 -3.89
C GLU A 541 -5.99 -19.95 -2.67
N ALA A 542 -5.31 -19.61 -1.58
CA ALA A 542 -5.54 -20.21 -0.28
C ALA A 542 -5.41 -19.16 0.82
N ALA A 543 -6.20 -19.33 1.87
CA ALA A 543 -6.05 -18.60 3.13
C ALA A 543 -6.11 -19.59 4.28
N VAL A 544 -5.18 -19.46 5.21
CA VAL A 544 -5.05 -20.39 6.34
C VAL A 544 -5.22 -19.64 7.65
N VAL A 545 -5.96 -20.22 8.57
CA VAL A 545 -6.17 -19.69 9.93
C VAL A 545 -6.11 -20.81 10.97
N GLY A 546 -5.78 -20.43 12.21
CA GLY A 546 -5.94 -21.31 13.35
C GLY A 546 -7.39 -21.38 13.80
N TYR A 547 -7.82 -22.55 14.29
CA TYR A 547 -9.10 -22.73 14.97
C TYR A 547 -8.90 -23.55 16.24
N PRO A 548 -9.79 -23.42 17.25
CA PRO A 548 -9.69 -24.21 18.49
C PRO A 548 -9.73 -25.71 18.19
N HIS A 549 -8.74 -26.45 18.71
CA HIS A 549 -8.64 -27.90 18.54
C HIS A 549 -8.30 -28.57 19.84
N ASP A 550 -9.12 -29.55 20.28
CA ASP A 550 -9.07 -30.14 21.60
C ASP A 550 -7.72 -30.78 21.98
N ILE A 551 -7.02 -31.36 21.01
CA ILE A 551 -5.75 -32.07 21.25
C ILE A 551 -4.54 -31.17 20.97
N LYS A 552 -4.58 -30.34 19.90
CA LYS A 552 -3.43 -29.57 19.42
C LYS A 552 -3.39 -28.15 19.99
N GLY A 553 -4.40 -27.74 20.76
CA GLY A 553 -4.63 -26.35 21.13
C GLY A 553 -5.19 -25.53 19.98
N GLN A 554 -4.43 -25.47 18.87
CA GLN A 554 -4.94 -24.94 17.61
C GLN A 554 -4.76 -25.97 16.48
N GLY A 555 -5.78 -26.12 15.66
CA GLY A 555 -5.75 -26.83 14.39
C GLY A 555 -5.59 -25.89 13.22
N ILE A 556 -5.28 -26.43 12.06
CA ILE A 556 -5.06 -25.69 10.81
C ILE A 556 -6.31 -25.81 9.96
N TYR A 557 -6.94 -24.66 9.68
CA TYR A 557 -8.11 -24.55 8.81
C TYR A 557 -7.70 -23.80 7.53
N ALA A 558 -7.80 -24.47 6.39
CA ALA A 558 -7.49 -23.90 5.09
C ALA A 558 -8.76 -23.62 4.27
N TYR A 559 -8.87 -22.41 3.74
CA TYR A 559 -9.85 -22.04 2.74
C TYR A 559 -9.16 -22.05 1.37
N VAL A 560 -9.67 -22.83 0.43
CA VAL A 560 -9.01 -23.05 -0.86
C VAL A 560 -9.95 -22.70 -2.02
N THR A 561 -9.49 -21.81 -2.89
CA THR A 561 -10.15 -21.50 -4.16
C THR A 561 -9.41 -22.24 -5.28
N LEU A 562 -10.13 -23.00 -6.06
CA LEU A 562 -9.57 -23.77 -7.18
C LEU A 562 -9.43 -22.93 -8.44
N VAL A 563 -8.56 -23.37 -9.33
CA VAL A 563 -8.47 -22.87 -10.70
C VAL A 563 -9.81 -23.08 -11.44
N ALA A 564 -10.16 -22.18 -12.32
CA ALA A 564 -11.41 -22.24 -13.06
C ALA A 564 -11.52 -23.57 -13.85
N GLY A 565 -12.64 -24.26 -13.68
CA GLY A 565 -12.91 -25.55 -14.33
C GLY A 565 -12.52 -26.79 -13.52
N GLU A 566 -11.83 -26.61 -12.40
CA GLU A 566 -11.52 -27.73 -11.50
C GLU A 566 -12.73 -28.06 -10.59
N ALA A 567 -12.95 -29.34 -10.35
CA ALA A 567 -14.03 -29.83 -9.53
C ALA A 567 -13.65 -29.93 -8.04
N THR A 568 -14.55 -29.55 -7.16
CA THR A 568 -14.39 -29.69 -5.71
C THR A 568 -14.71 -31.13 -5.29
N THR A 569 -13.66 -31.97 -5.15
CA THR A 569 -13.83 -33.38 -4.77
C THR A 569 -13.12 -33.74 -3.47
N GLU A 570 -13.54 -34.82 -2.83
CA GLU A 570 -12.88 -35.34 -1.62
C GLU A 570 -11.48 -35.93 -1.94
N GLU A 571 -11.31 -36.45 -3.14
CA GLU A 571 -10.03 -36.95 -3.63
C GLU A 571 -9.00 -35.80 -3.72
N LEU A 572 -9.40 -34.66 -4.29
CA LEU A 572 -8.54 -33.48 -4.39
C LEU A 572 -8.25 -32.91 -2.98
N ARG A 573 -9.22 -32.92 -2.06
CA ARG A 573 -8.98 -32.49 -0.68
C ARG A 573 -7.89 -33.33 -0.01
N ARG A 574 -7.95 -34.65 -0.16
CA ARG A 574 -6.91 -35.57 0.37
C ARG A 574 -5.56 -35.36 -0.33
N GLU A 575 -5.58 -35.14 -1.63
CA GLU A 575 -4.38 -34.83 -2.41
C GLU A 575 -3.69 -33.57 -1.87
N LEU A 576 -4.44 -32.49 -1.61
CA LEU A 576 -3.90 -31.25 -1.04
C LEU A 576 -3.33 -31.43 0.38
N VAL A 577 -3.98 -32.23 1.21
CA VAL A 577 -3.46 -32.58 2.55
C VAL A 577 -2.10 -33.28 2.43
N GLN A 578 -1.98 -34.27 1.54
CA GLN A 578 -0.71 -34.98 1.30
C GLN A 578 0.32 -34.08 0.64
N TRP A 579 -0.11 -33.17 -0.22
CA TRP A 579 0.75 -32.19 -0.87
C TRP A 579 1.44 -31.28 0.16
N VAL A 580 0.66 -30.64 1.05
CA VAL A 580 1.22 -29.81 2.12
C VAL A 580 2.13 -30.61 3.04
N ARG A 581 1.74 -31.85 3.38
CA ARG A 581 2.56 -32.75 4.19
C ARG A 581 3.91 -33.06 3.55
N LYS A 582 3.95 -33.21 2.22
CA LYS A 582 5.18 -33.43 1.46
C LYS A 582 6.04 -32.17 1.39
N GLU A 583 5.43 -31.01 1.14
CA GLU A 583 6.13 -29.74 0.93
C GLU A 583 6.74 -29.17 2.21
N ILE A 584 6.00 -29.23 3.32
CA ILE A 584 6.40 -28.60 4.60
C ILE A 584 6.69 -29.66 5.67
N GLY A 585 5.81 -30.64 5.79
CA GLY A 585 5.91 -31.67 6.82
C GLY A 585 4.59 -31.95 7.56
N PRO A 586 4.56 -33.01 8.40
CA PRO A 586 3.32 -33.45 9.04
C PRO A 586 2.66 -32.41 9.93
N ILE A 587 3.45 -31.52 10.56
CA ILE A 587 2.98 -30.54 11.51
C ILE A 587 2.15 -29.42 10.86
N ALA A 588 2.42 -29.12 9.60
CA ALA A 588 1.74 -28.09 8.82
C ALA A 588 0.52 -28.62 8.06
N THR A 589 0.18 -29.89 8.24
CA THR A 589 -0.92 -30.53 7.54
C THR A 589 -2.26 -29.93 7.95
N PRO A 590 -3.05 -29.39 7.00
CA PRO A 590 -4.39 -28.89 7.31
C PRO A 590 -5.30 -29.95 7.90
N ASP A 591 -5.93 -29.63 9.03
CA ASP A 591 -6.95 -30.48 9.64
C ASP A 591 -8.27 -30.41 8.88
N LEU A 592 -8.60 -29.20 8.40
CA LEU A 592 -9.79 -28.94 7.63
C LEU A 592 -9.45 -28.13 6.37
N ILE A 593 -9.98 -28.55 5.23
CA ILE A 593 -9.92 -27.80 3.97
C ILE A 593 -11.35 -27.51 3.52
N GLN A 594 -11.72 -26.24 3.50
CA GLN A 594 -12.99 -25.78 2.97
C GLN A 594 -12.81 -25.23 1.56
N TRP A 595 -13.64 -25.69 0.64
CA TRP A 595 -13.73 -25.08 -0.69
C TRP A 595 -14.36 -23.69 -0.56
N ALA A 596 -13.69 -22.69 -1.10
CA ALA A 596 -14.13 -21.31 -1.10
C ALA A 596 -14.25 -20.83 -2.54
N PRO A 597 -15.44 -20.36 -2.98
CA PRO A 597 -15.60 -19.78 -4.32
C PRO A 597 -14.82 -18.46 -4.46
N GLY A 598 -14.55 -17.82 -3.32
CA GLY A 598 -13.70 -16.65 -3.16
C GLY A 598 -13.30 -16.49 -1.71
N LEU A 599 -12.32 -15.62 -1.46
CA LEU A 599 -11.89 -15.28 -0.10
C LEU A 599 -12.44 -13.90 0.30
N PRO A 600 -12.81 -13.68 1.58
CA PRO A 600 -13.25 -12.37 2.02
C PRO A 600 -12.06 -11.40 1.96
N LYS A 601 -12.13 -10.46 1.04
CA LYS A 601 -11.09 -9.49 0.78
C LYS A 601 -11.60 -8.09 1.03
N THR A 602 -10.72 -7.23 1.48
CA THR A 602 -10.95 -5.80 1.34
C THR A 602 -11.00 -5.43 -0.15
N ARG A 603 -11.53 -4.28 -0.45
CA ARG A 603 -11.55 -3.77 -1.83
C ARG A 603 -10.16 -3.48 -2.41
N SER A 604 -9.13 -3.44 -1.57
CA SER A 604 -7.72 -3.44 -1.99
C SER A 604 -7.15 -4.84 -2.29
N GLY A 605 -7.97 -5.89 -2.14
CA GLY A 605 -7.55 -7.26 -2.36
C GLY A 605 -6.94 -7.97 -1.15
N LYS A 606 -6.76 -7.29 -0.01
CA LYS A 606 -6.21 -7.90 1.20
C LYS A 606 -7.21 -8.87 1.82
N ILE A 607 -6.79 -10.11 2.08
CA ILE A 607 -7.59 -11.14 2.75
C ILE A 607 -7.90 -10.72 4.18
N MET A 608 -9.17 -10.79 4.55
CA MET A 608 -9.65 -10.47 5.89
C MET A 608 -9.62 -11.72 6.80
N ARG A 609 -8.41 -12.16 7.17
CA ARG A 609 -8.22 -13.38 7.99
C ARG A 609 -8.97 -13.36 9.31
N ARG A 610 -9.24 -12.19 9.87
CA ARG A 610 -10.07 -12.04 11.07
C ARG A 610 -11.46 -12.65 10.88
N ILE A 611 -12.09 -12.45 9.73
CA ILE A 611 -13.39 -13.01 9.38
C ILE A 611 -13.27 -14.53 9.26
N LEU A 612 -12.27 -15.01 8.52
CA LEU A 612 -12.01 -16.44 8.34
C LEU A 612 -11.77 -17.16 9.68
N ARG A 613 -11.00 -16.55 10.60
CA ARG A 613 -10.78 -17.10 11.96
C ARG A 613 -12.07 -17.25 12.75
N LYS A 614 -12.93 -16.23 12.70
CA LYS A 614 -14.23 -16.28 13.39
C LYS A 614 -15.17 -17.34 12.81
N ILE A 615 -15.17 -17.52 11.51
CA ILE A 615 -15.91 -18.60 10.84
C ILE A 615 -15.33 -19.96 11.27
N ALA A 616 -14.01 -20.12 11.24
CA ALA A 616 -13.33 -21.34 11.65
C ALA A 616 -13.50 -21.66 13.15
N ALA A 617 -13.67 -20.66 14.01
CA ALA A 617 -13.94 -20.81 15.43
C ALA A 617 -15.45 -20.96 15.77
N ASN A 618 -16.35 -20.99 14.79
CA ASN A 618 -17.82 -20.94 14.97
C ASN A 618 -18.34 -19.67 15.65
N GLU A 619 -17.61 -18.56 15.59
CA GLU A 619 -17.98 -17.24 16.15
C GLU A 619 -18.61 -16.32 15.09
N HIS A 620 -19.26 -16.89 14.09
CA HIS A 620 -19.77 -16.18 12.91
C HIS A 620 -20.91 -15.18 13.21
N GLY A 621 -21.51 -15.22 14.39
CA GLY A 621 -22.47 -14.21 14.84
C GLY A 621 -21.86 -12.85 15.20
N GLN A 622 -20.54 -12.74 15.30
CA GLN A 622 -19.82 -11.53 15.70
C GLN A 622 -18.59 -11.29 14.81
N LEU A 623 -18.80 -11.13 13.52
CA LEU A 623 -17.72 -10.96 12.53
C LEU A 623 -16.96 -9.63 12.68
N GLY A 624 -17.50 -8.67 13.42
CA GLY A 624 -16.94 -7.32 13.56
C GLY A 624 -17.13 -6.48 12.29
N ASP A 625 -16.29 -5.47 12.09
CA ASP A 625 -16.43 -4.57 10.95
C ASP A 625 -16.24 -5.30 9.61
N THR A 626 -17.31 -5.39 8.84
CA THR A 626 -17.36 -5.95 7.48
C THR A 626 -17.51 -4.87 6.39
N SER A 627 -17.54 -3.60 6.78
CA SER A 627 -17.79 -2.46 5.88
C SER A 627 -16.76 -2.31 4.75
N THR A 628 -15.58 -2.88 4.94
CA THR A 628 -14.47 -2.83 3.98
C THR A 628 -14.45 -4.00 2.99
N LEU A 629 -15.38 -4.96 3.11
CA LEU A 629 -15.48 -6.11 2.20
C LEU A 629 -15.77 -5.69 0.76
N ALA A 630 -15.06 -6.30 -0.17
CA ALA A 630 -15.31 -6.12 -1.59
C ALA A 630 -16.63 -6.79 -2.03
N ASP A 631 -16.87 -7.99 -1.50
CA ASP A 631 -18.08 -8.78 -1.74
C ASP A 631 -18.56 -9.41 -0.41
N PRO A 632 -19.61 -8.87 0.21
CA PRO A 632 -20.19 -9.44 1.42
C PRO A 632 -20.78 -10.84 1.22
N GLY A 633 -21.27 -11.17 0.03
CA GLY A 633 -21.88 -12.47 -0.27
C GLY A 633 -20.93 -13.66 -0.10
N VAL A 634 -19.63 -13.44 -0.26
CA VAL A 634 -18.61 -14.47 -0.01
C VAL A 634 -18.63 -14.95 1.46
N VAL A 635 -18.93 -14.07 2.37
CA VAL A 635 -18.97 -14.42 3.82
C VAL A 635 -20.13 -15.34 4.12
N ASP A 636 -21.30 -15.08 3.57
CA ASP A 636 -22.50 -15.92 3.76
C ASP A 636 -22.25 -17.33 3.22
N ASP A 637 -21.62 -17.45 2.06
CA ASP A 637 -21.24 -18.73 1.48
C ASP A 637 -20.25 -19.50 2.38
N LEU A 638 -19.21 -18.82 2.86
CA LEU A 638 -18.22 -19.44 3.75
C LEU A 638 -18.82 -19.88 5.08
N VAL A 639 -19.73 -19.11 5.66
CA VAL A 639 -20.47 -19.48 6.88
C VAL A 639 -21.37 -20.68 6.60
N GLY A 640 -22.09 -20.66 5.46
CA GLY A 640 -22.98 -21.73 5.04
C GLY A 640 -22.27 -23.06 4.78
N ASN A 641 -21.04 -23.04 4.31
CA ASN A 641 -20.28 -24.23 3.90
C ASN A 641 -19.12 -24.60 4.85
N ARG A 642 -19.10 -24.03 6.07
CA ARG A 642 -18.01 -24.30 7.02
C ARG A 642 -17.92 -25.78 7.41
N MET A 643 -16.67 -26.26 7.55
CA MET A 643 -16.35 -27.68 7.76
C MET A 643 -16.47 -28.13 9.23
N ASN A 644 -16.42 -27.22 10.18
CA ASN A 644 -16.47 -27.47 11.61
C ASN A 644 -17.89 -27.27 12.20
N ARG A 645 -18.91 -27.65 11.46
CA ARG A 645 -20.29 -27.71 11.99
C ARG A 645 -20.34 -28.76 13.10
N ALA A 646 -20.65 -28.33 14.32
CA ALA A 646 -20.95 -29.21 15.41
C ALA A 646 -22.30 -29.94 15.17
#